data_c19f6f4831e9cf5fe34483db8a64fd0b
#
_entry.id   c19f6f4831e9cf5fe34483db8a64fd0b
#
_cell.length_a   1.000
_cell.length_b   1.000
_cell.length_c   1.000
_cell.angle_alpha   90.00
_cell.angle_beta   90.00
_cell.angle_gamma   90.00
#
_symmetry.space_group_name_H-M   'P 1'
#
loop_
_entity.id
_entity.type
_entity.pdbx_description
1 polymer ?
#
loop_
_entity_poly.entity_id
_entity_poly.type
_entity_poly.pdbx_seq_one_letter_code
_entity_poly.pdbx_strand_id
1 'polypeptide(L)'
;MYGRTPDNLRRRLPGVAAFAVCLGFVASAGAGDFSPEAIEHFEKNVRPVFAEHCLKCHGPEKQWSNYRLDSRDAALRGGDLGVAIVPGKPEESPLLHAVRQSESADVSMPPKGKLTDAQIAHIEKWIRDGAAWPAQVVAQSKFRDPKHWAFQPVVDPPVPEVKNKAAAETALDHFIVAKLEEQGLAPAPRADKRTLIRRATFDLTGLPPTPEEVEAFLADERPDAFAHVVERLLNSQAYGERWGRHWLDVVRYADSNGLDENVAHGNAWRYRDYVVDSLNRDKPFSQFVREQLAGDLLPYSNDAQRAEQLIATGFLAIGPKVLAEPDEAKMEMDIVDEQIDTVGKSLMGLTLGCARCHDHKFDPIATFDYYALAGIFKSTRTMESFKKVAKWHENTLPDAEAAERLARHEAEVAAKKGAIQAFIDAANAALKAEKPDQPLPEKPETAYPAEKQAELKKLRDELAALEKAAPEMPSAMGVTEFQVAEVPIHIRGSHLKLGELAPRQVPSVFVSVEPPKFTTSQSGRLELADWLTRPEHPLTYRVLVNRVWRWHFGKGLVRTPDNFGMLGETPTHPELLDWLALRFVEQGTSLKQLHRMIMLSSTYQQSSQPHEETGKADPENRLWGRFEVRRLEAEAIRDALLAVGGKLDRTMGGSLLTVKNRAYFFDHTSKDLTTYDSNRRSIYLPIVRNNIYDVFQLLDYPDAAVTTGDRATTTVAPQALLMLNSDLIARASDAFAERLVTPNSSDEQRIRQAYELAYGRPPSDAELADGKQFLTAAEQTLAETEPDAAKRSQLAWSAYCQTILAANEFIYTR
;
A
#
# COMPACT_ATOMS: atom_id res chain seq x y z
N MET A 1 54.22 38.97 -11.31
CA MET A 1 54.95 40.13 -10.80
C MET A 1 54.68 40.23 -9.33
N TYR A 2 55.66 39.93 -8.55
CA TYR A 2 56.20 40.53 -7.32
C TYR A 2 55.15 40.93 -6.28
N GLY A 3 55.16 40.57 -5.01
CA GLY A 3 56.19 39.95 -4.19
C GLY A 3 56.23 40.56 -2.77
N ARG A 4 56.53 39.69 -1.82
CA ARG A 4 57.11 39.94 -0.52
C ARG A 4 56.28 40.41 0.66
N THR A 5 56.23 39.49 1.64
CA THR A 5 56.39 39.72 3.10
C THR A 5 57.64 40.59 3.44
N PRO A 6 57.89 41.19 4.64
CA PRO A 6 58.15 40.41 5.86
C PRO A 6 57.84 41.08 7.24
N ASP A 7 57.94 40.24 8.26
CA ASP A 7 58.61 40.31 9.56
C ASP A 7 58.24 41.27 10.69
N ASN A 8 58.07 40.57 11.84
CA ASN A 8 58.58 40.80 13.20
C ASN A 8 58.39 42.15 13.94
N LEU A 9 57.77 42.03 15.10
CA LEU A 9 58.41 42.56 16.31
C LEU A 9 57.79 42.02 17.61
N ARG A 10 58.67 41.32 18.35
CA ARG A 10 58.45 40.95 19.79
C ARG A 10 58.48 42.19 20.64
N ARG A 11 57.60 42.28 21.69
CA ARG A 11 57.96 42.89 22.98
C ARG A 11 57.14 42.33 24.14
N ARG A 12 57.76 41.68 24.98
CA ARG A 12 57.89 41.46 26.44
C ARG A 12 56.76 41.93 27.34
N LEU A 13 56.40 40.97 28.21
CA LEU A 13 55.67 40.97 29.48
C LEU A 13 56.00 42.10 30.47
N PRO A 14 55.10 42.35 31.49
CA PRO A 14 55.23 41.59 32.71
C PRO A 14 53.87 41.23 33.40
N GLY A 15 53.89 40.14 34.03
CA GLY A 15 53.36 39.50 35.14
C GLY A 15 52.21 40.12 36.00
N VAL A 16 51.17 39.33 36.19
CA VAL A 16 50.34 39.37 37.42
C VAL A 16 49.86 37.95 37.76
N ALA A 17 49.97 37.65 38.99
CA ALA A 17 49.72 36.55 39.87
C ALA A 17 48.67 35.46 39.39
N ALA A 18 49.07 34.22 39.61
CA ALA A 18 48.28 33.02 39.69
C ALA A 18 47.24 33.09 40.82
N PHE A 19 45.94 33.02 40.41
CA PHE A 19 44.85 32.56 41.27
C PHE A 19 44.52 31.14 40.82
N ALA A 20 44.95 30.15 41.58
CA ALA A 20 44.53 28.77 41.43
C ALA A 20 43.07 28.63 41.82
N VAL A 21 42.14 28.63 40.83
CA VAL A 21 40.79 28.14 41.02
C VAL A 21 40.86 26.64 40.84
N CYS A 22 40.72 25.89 41.92
CA CYS A 22 40.42 24.47 41.90
C CYS A 22 39.04 24.27 41.26
N LEU A 23 38.97 24.11 39.93
CA LEU A 23 37.85 23.50 39.25
C LEU A 23 37.89 22.00 39.57
N GLY A 24 37.11 21.62 40.57
CA GLY A 24 36.79 20.22 40.81
C GLY A 24 36.17 19.67 39.51
N PHE A 25 36.92 18.82 38.84
CA PHE A 25 36.34 17.92 37.84
C PHE A 25 35.31 17.06 38.57
N VAL A 26 34.01 17.41 38.44
CA VAL A 26 32.97 16.43 38.61
C VAL A 26 33.08 15.51 37.40
N ALA A 27 33.79 14.41 37.59
CA ALA A 27 33.75 13.31 36.62
C ALA A 27 32.30 12.94 36.48
N SER A 28 31.71 13.26 35.34
CA SER A 28 30.50 12.60 34.82
C SER A 28 30.85 11.12 34.81
N ALA A 29 30.36 10.37 35.83
CA ALA A 29 30.42 8.93 35.83
C ALA A 29 29.52 8.44 34.63
N GLY A 30 30.14 8.23 33.51
CA GLY A 30 29.58 7.43 32.42
C GLY A 30 29.15 6.09 33.02
N ALA A 31 28.23 5.37 32.36
CA ALA A 31 27.74 4.07 32.75
C ALA A 31 28.91 3.16 33.17
N GLY A 32 29.27 3.18 34.49
CA GLY A 32 30.41 2.46 35.02
C GLY A 32 30.05 0.98 35.12
N ASP A 33 31.01 0.14 34.81
CA ASP A 33 30.96 -1.29 35.03
C ASP A 33 30.78 -1.56 36.53
N PHE A 34 29.52 -1.82 36.94
CA PHE A 34 29.25 -2.28 38.30
C PHE A 34 29.76 -3.71 38.48
N SER A 35 30.19 -4.07 39.70
CA SER A 35 30.61 -5.44 39.94
C SER A 35 29.46 -6.43 39.69
N PRO A 36 29.75 -7.65 39.21
CA PRO A 36 28.73 -8.69 39.05
C PRO A 36 27.89 -8.90 40.32
N GLU A 37 28.50 -8.80 41.51
CA GLU A 37 27.83 -8.97 42.79
C GLU A 37 26.86 -7.85 43.10
N ALA A 38 27.14 -6.60 42.69
CA ALA A 38 26.24 -5.46 42.87
C ALA A 38 25.03 -5.58 41.93
N ILE A 39 25.23 -6.06 40.68
CA ILE A 39 24.18 -6.35 39.74
C ILE A 39 23.30 -7.53 40.21
N GLU A 40 23.92 -8.60 40.67
CA GLU A 40 23.21 -9.76 41.23
C GLU A 40 22.35 -9.37 42.44
N HIS A 41 22.93 -8.53 43.34
CA HIS A 41 22.18 -8.02 44.49
C HIS A 41 20.94 -7.23 44.04
N PHE A 42 21.07 -6.36 43.06
CA PHE A 42 19.92 -5.61 42.52
C PHE A 42 18.85 -6.54 41.94
N GLU A 43 19.26 -7.50 41.09
CA GLU A 43 18.32 -8.40 40.42
C GLU A 43 17.55 -9.30 41.39
N LYS A 44 18.25 -9.86 42.38
CA LYS A 44 17.66 -10.80 43.32
C LYS A 44 16.88 -10.16 44.46
N ASN A 45 17.31 -8.97 44.92
CA ASN A 45 16.80 -8.43 46.18
C ASN A 45 16.10 -7.06 46.06
N VAL A 46 16.45 -6.22 45.06
CA VAL A 46 15.89 -4.87 44.94
C VAL A 46 14.83 -4.79 43.86
N ARG A 47 15.10 -5.35 42.67
CA ARG A 47 14.16 -5.33 41.56
C ARG A 47 12.80 -5.99 41.90
N PRO A 48 12.72 -7.13 42.60
CA PRO A 48 11.45 -7.71 43.03
C PRO A 48 10.66 -6.75 43.96
N VAL A 49 11.33 -6.08 44.87
CA VAL A 49 10.70 -5.11 45.76
C VAL A 49 10.13 -3.93 44.98
N PHE A 50 10.88 -3.42 44.01
CA PHE A 50 10.36 -2.36 43.12
C PHE A 50 9.15 -2.83 42.32
N ALA A 51 9.21 -4.01 41.75
CA ALA A 51 8.12 -4.58 40.96
C ALA A 51 6.83 -4.74 41.77
N GLU A 52 6.94 -5.23 42.99
CA GLU A 52 5.80 -5.53 43.83
C GLU A 52 5.19 -4.26 44.47
N HIS A 53 6.04 -3.33 44.92
CA HIS A 53 5.60 -2.24 45.82
C HIS A 53 5.67 -0.84 45.20
N CYS A 54 6.49 -0.63 44.12
CA CYS A 54 6.78 0.70 43.61
C CYS A 54 6.30 0.96 42.20
N LEU A 55 6.48 0.00 41.22
CA LEU A 55 6.28 0.24 39.80
C LEU A 55 4.81 0.47 39.39
N LYS A 56 3.85 0.07 40.24
CA LYS A 56 2.42 0.35 39.99
C LYS A 56 2.11 1.86 40.00
N CYS A 57 2.93 2.65 40.73
CA CYS A 57 2.76 4.10 40.88
C CYS A 57 3.93 4.88 40.28
N HIS A 58 5.14 4.31 40.27
CA HIS A 58 6.39 4.92 39.78
C HIS A 58 7.01 4.14 38.61
N GLY A 59 6.16 3.61 37.74
CA GLY A 59 6.53 2.84 36.56
C GLY A 59 6.23 3.58 35.27
N PRO A 60 6.31 2.87 34.12
CA PRO A 60 6.08 3.46 32.82
C PRO A 60 4.62 3.91 32.59
N GLU A 61 3.63 3.23 33.19
CA GLU A 61 2.21 3.54 32.99
C GLU A 61 1.70 4.64 33.93
N LYS A 62 2.26 4.73 35.17
CA LYS A 62 1.90 5.74 36.17
C LYS A 62 3.16 6.34 36.75
N GLN A 63 3.20 7.66 36.88
CA GLN A 63 4.39 8.42 37.34
C GLN A 63 3.96 9.45 38.40
N TRP A 64 3.52 8.94 39.56
CA TRP A 64 3.15 9.82 40.64
C TRP A 64 4.34 10.72 41.05
N SER A 65 4.10 12.03 41.20
CA SER A 65 5.10 13.06 41.42
C SER A 65 6.20 13.07 40.34
N ASN A 66 5.84 12.72 39.06
CA ASN A 66 6.77 12.63 37.93
C ASN A 66 8.00 11.75 38.18
N TYR A 67 7.95 10.84 39.17
CA TYR A 67 9.04 9.96 39.55
C TYR A 67 8.88 8.56 38.99
N ARG A 68 9.98 8.00 38.47
CA ARG A 68 10.04 6.64 37.89
C ARG A 68 11.15 5.82 38.49
N LEU A 69 10.89 4.53 38.71
CA LEU A 69 11.83 3.52 39.26
C LEU A 69 12.00 2.31 38.29
N ASP A 70 11.68 2.46 37.01
CA ASP A 70 11.79 1.40 36.00
C ASP A 70 13.10 1.44 35.21
N SER A 71 13.90 2.50 35.34
CA SER A 71 15.25 2.60 34.78
C SER A 71 16.17 3.38 35.73
N ARG A 72 17.50 3.14 35.69
CA ARG A 72 18.48 3.83 36.50
C ARG A 72 18.44 5.33 36.29
N ASP A 73 18.45 5.76 35.02
CA ASP A 73 18.49 7.18 34.67
C ASP A 73 17.23 7.91 35.18
N ALA A 74 16.06 7.28 35.06
CA ALA A 74 14.83 7.84 35.58
C ALA A 74 14.82 7.87 37.12
N ALA A 75 15.30 6.81 37.76
CA ALA A 75 15.40 6.72 39.23
C ALA A 75 16.34 7.77 39.82
N LEU A 76 17.48 8.05 39.17
CA LEU A 76 18.45 9.05 39.57
C LEU A 76 18.04 10.49 39.24
N ARG A 77 17.24 10.68 38.16
CA ARG A 77 16.73 12.01 37.78
C ARG A 77 15.85 12.61 38.88
N GLY A 78 15.11 11.76 39.61
CA GLY A 78 14.15 12.20 40.61
C GLY A 78 12.79 12.58 40.02
N GLY A 79 11.96 13.26 40.78
CA GLY A 79 10.62 13.72 40.46
C GLY A 79 10.35 15.15 40.94
N ASP A 80 9.06 15.48 41.14
CA ASP A 80 8.63 16.83 41.54
C ASP A 80 9.26 17.28 42.87
N LEU A 81 9.64 16.34 43.76
CA LEU A 81 10.31 16.60 45.01
C LEU A 81 11.86 16.64 44.91
N GLY A 82 12.38 16.58 43.68
CA GLY A 82 13.81 16.58 43.40
C GLY A 82 14.44 15.19 43.35
N VAL A 83 15.78 15.11 43.56
CA VAL A 83 16.55 13.86 43.45
C VAL A 83 16.16 12.92 44.61
N ALA A 84 15.70 11.72 44.28
CA ALA A 84 15.24 10.73 45.23
C ALA A 84 16.32 9.74 45.69
N ILE A 85 17.38 9.56 44.89
CA ILE A 85 18.50 8.63 45.16
C ILE A 85 19.83 9.36 44.94
N VAL A 86 20.69 9.33 45.93
CA VAL A 86 22.09 9.81 45.86
C VAL A 86 23.00 8.58 45.85
N PRO A 87 23.57 8.16 44.74
CA PRO A 87 24.39 6.95 44.66
C PRO A 87 25.57 7.00 45.65
N GLY A 88 25.79 5.92 46.37
CA GLY A 88 26.84 5.80 47.41
C GLY A 88 26.46 6.43 48.75
N LYS A 89 25.30 7.12 48.85
CA LYS A 89 24.93 7.88 50.07
C LYS A 89 23.49 7.56 50.49
N PRO A 90 23.27 6.45 51.16
CA PRO A 90 21.94 6.03 51.59
C PRO A 90 21.22 7.08 52.44
N GLU A 91 21.92 7.65 53.43
CA GLU A 91 21.34 8.61 54.37
C GLU A 91 21.06 10.00 53.74
N GLU A 92 21.58 10.28 52.55
CA GLU A 92 21.25 11.49 51.77
C GLU A 92 20.16 11.21 50.73
N SER A 93 19.62 9.99 50.69
CA SER A 93 18.66 9.55 49.66
C SER A 93 17.21 9.60 50.20
N PRO A 94 16.37 10.54 49.73
CA PRO A 94 14.97 10.66 50.15
C PRO A 94 14.15 9.36 49.94
N LEU A 95 14.46 8.55 48.91
CA LEU A 95 13.85 7.25 48.74
C LEU A 95 14.01 6.36 49.98
N LEU A 96 15.18 6.34 50.61
CA LEU A 96 15.43 5.49 51.78
C LEU A 96 14.61 5.98 52.97
N HIS A 97 14.55 7.30 53.20
CA HIS A 97 13.73 7.89 54.26
C HIS A 97 12.23 7.60 54.03
N ALA A 98 11.76 7.70 52.77
CA ALA A 98 10.39 7.42 52.44
C ALA A 98 9.99 5.96 52.70
N VAL A 99 10.84 4.98 52.36
CA VAL A 99 10.56 3.55 52.60
C VAL A 99 10.75 3.13 54.05
N ARG A 100 11.61 3.80 54.78
CA ARG A 100 11.73 3.65 56.26
C ARG A 100 10.52 4.24 56.99
N GLN A 101 9.78 5.14 56.35
CA GLN A 101 8.73 5.96 56.95
C GLN A 101 9.23 6.74 58.18
N SER A 102 10.42 7.35 58.03
CA SER A 102 11.07 8.11 59.11
C SER A 102 10.38 9.45 59.33
N GLU A 103 10.53 10.04 60.56
CA GLU A 103 9.98 11.37 60.88
C GLU A 103 10.54 12.49 59.97
N SER A 104 11.69 12.26 59.36
CA SER A 104 12.37 13.21 58.45
C SER A 104 11.94 13.03 56.99
N ALA A 105 11.02 12.11 56.66
CA ALA A 105 10.58 11.85 55.30
C ALA A 105 9.43 12.78 54.91
N ASP A 106 9.55 13.46 53.76
CA ASP A 106 8.48 14.27 53.17
C ASP A 106 7.25 13.45 52.80
N VAL A 107 7.44 12.17 52.44
CA VAL A 107 6.41 11.22 52.07
C VAL A 107 6.71 9.82 52.63
N SER A 108 5.66 9.08 52.99
CA SER A 108 5.76 7.67 53.40
C SER A 108 5.43 6.73 52.24
N MET A 109 6.38 5.82 51.92
CA MET A 109 6.22 4.84 50.86
C MET A 109 6.43 3.41 51.35
N PRO A 110 5.69 2.41 50.83
CA PRO A 110 4.51 2.55 49.94
C PRO A 110 3.33 3.18 50.71
N PRO A 111 2.35 3.82 50.04
CA PRO A 111 1.21 4.51 50.69
C PRO A 111 0.31 3.56 51.51
N LYS A 112 0.36 2.27 51.25
CA LYS A 112 -0.33 1.23 52.01
C LYS A 112 0.66 0.17 52.46
N GLY A 113 0.75 -0.01 53.76
CA GLY A 113 1.67 -0.96 54.41
C GLY A 113 3.08 -0.39 54.60
N LYS A 114 4.04 -1.26 54.94
CA LYS A 114 5.44 -0.94 55.13
C LYS A 114 6.31 -2.07 54.59
N LEU A 115 7.45 -1.76 54.01
CA LEU A 115 8.44 -2.76 53.63
C LEU A 115 9.01 -3.44 54.88
N THR A 116 9.42 -4.69 54.73
CA THR A 116 10.14 -5.40 55.80
C THR A 116 11.52 -4.80 56.00
N ASP A 117 12.07 -4.95 57.18
CA ASP A 117 13.41 -4.46 57.48
C ASP A 117 14.49 -5.06 56.58
N ALA A 118 14.30 -6.32 56.14
CA ALA A 118 15.16 -6.95 55.15
C ALA A 118 15.09 -6.28 53.79
N GLN A 119 13.87 -5.95 53.28
CA GLN A 119 13.69 -5.23 52.03
C GLN A 119 14.29 -3.83 52.07
N ILE A 120 14.13 -3.12 53.18
CA ILE A 120 14.72 -1.80 53.40
C ILE A 120 16.25 -1.92 53.40
N ALA A 121 16.85 -2.90 54.11
CA ALA A 121 18.30 -3.14 54.14
C ALA A 121 18.86 -3.45 52.74
N HIS A 122 18.10 -4.19 51.88
CA HIS A 122 18.50 -4.43 50.51
C HIS A 122 18.54 -3.15 49.68
N ILE A 123 17.55 -2.28 49.81
CA ILE A 123 17.52 -0.98 49.12
C ILE A 123 18.66 -0.08 49.63
N GLU A 124 18.91 -0.05 50.94
CA GLU A 124 20.01 0.70 51.53
C GLU A 124 21.36 0.24 50.98
N LYS A 125 21.63 -1.08 51.00
CA LYS A 125 22.85 -1.66 50.46
C LYS A 125 22.99 -1.32 48.96
N TRP A 126 21.93 -1.44 48.19
CA TRP A 126 21.93 -1.10 46.78
C TRP A 126 22.30 0.38 46.54
N ILE A 127 21.75 1.32 47.30
CA ILE A 127 22.13 2.75 47.20
C ILE A 127 23.61 2.93 47.58
N ARG A 128 24.08 2.26 48.64
CA ARG A 128 25.47 2.31 49.11
C ARG A 128 26.44 1.81 48.05
N ASP A 129 26.07 0.75 47.33
CA ASP A 129 26.86 0.16 46.24
C ASP A 129 26.78 0.99 44.95
N GLY A 130 26.29 2.25 45.00
CA GLY A 130 26.24 3.17 43.88
C GLY A 130 24.96 3.08 43.01
N ALA A 131 23.88 2.51 43.56
CA ALA A 131 22.63 2.26 42.84
C ALA A 131 22.89 1.46 41.54
N ALA A 132 23.60 0.35 41.70
CA ALA A 132 23.94 -0.55 40.64
C ALA A 132 22.66 -1.01 39.93
N TRP A 133 22.66 -0.82 38.64
CA TRP A 133 21.59 -1.30 37.75
C TRP A 133 22.28 -2.11 36.66
N PRO A 134 21.75 -3.27 36.32
CA PRO A 134 22.30 -3.92 35.14
C PRO A 134 22.35 -2.86 34.08
N ALA A 135 23.49 -2.70 33.42
CA ALA A 135 23.45 -2.01 32.13
C ALA A 135 22.16 -2.52 31.48
N GLN A 136 21.23 -1.63 31.16
CA GLN A 136 20.32 -2.06 30.18
C GLN A 136 21.23 -2.57 29.08
N VAL A 137 21.41 -3.87 29.04
CA VAL A 137 21.48 -4.55 27.82
C VAL A 137 20.13 -4.12 27.26
N VAL A 138 20.11 -2.98 26.56
CA VAL A 138 19.40 -2.95 25.32
C VAL A 138 19.92 -4.22 24.73
N ALA A 139 19.20 -5.31 24.95
CA ALA A 139 19.44 -6.53 24.24
C ALA A 139 19.57 -5.95 22.86
N GLN A 140 20.79 -5.97 22.31
CA GLN A 140 20.94 -5.85 20.87
C GLN A 140 20.06 -6.99 20.45
N SER A 141 18.82 -6.63 20.34
CA SER A 141 17.76 -7.53 20.04
C SER A 141 18.33 -8.14 18.78
N LYS A 142 18.46 -9.46 18.71
CA LYS A 142 18.70 -10.18 17.46
C LYS A 142 17.92 -9.57 16.32
N PHE A 143 16.95 -8.75 16.65
CA PHE A 143 15.97 -8.04 15.89
C PHE A 143 16.30 -6.57 15.69
N ARG A 144 17.37 -5.98 15.74
CA ARG A 144 17.71 -4.60 15.32
C ARG A 144 19.09 -4.58 14.70
N ASP A 145 19.42 -5.63 13.95
CA ASP A 145 20.70 -5.72 13.30
C ASP A 145 20.71 -4.89 11.99
N PRO A 146 21.44 -3.76 11.94
CA PRO A 146 21.59 -2.99 10.71
C PRO A 146 22.35 -3.77 9.63
N LYS A 147 22.98 -4.91 9.98
CA LYS A 147 23.61 -5.84 9.04
C LYS A 147 22.64 -6.84 8.45
N HIS A 148 21.35 -6.78 8.81
CA HIS A 148 20.34 -7.60 8.16
C HIS A 148 20.42 -7.45 6.63
N TRP A 149 20.29 -8.55 5.92
CA TRP A 149 20.50 -8.63 4.47
C TRP A 149 19.74 -7.56 3.67
N ALA A 150 18.51 -7.24 4.09
CA ALA A 150 17.64 -6.30 3.40
C ALA A 150 18.16 -4.85 3.39
N PHE A 151 18.95 -4.47 4.39
CA PHE A 151 19.54 -3.12 4.50
C PHE A 151 20.94 -3.04 3.86
N GLN A 152 21.48 -4.17 3.37
CA GLN A 152 22.79 -4.18 2.74
C GLN A 152 22.68 -3.78 1.26
N PRO A 153 23.74 -3.16 0.70
CA PRO A 153 23.80 -2.87 -0.73
C PRO A 153 23.48 -4.09 -1.58
N VAL A 154 22.86 -3.86 -2.72
CA VAL A 154 22.66 -4.90 -3.73
C VAL A 154 24.03 -5.24 -4.34
N VAL A 155 24.36 -6.51 -4.41
CA VAL A 155 25.65 -7.00 -4.94
C VAL A 155 25.40 -7.72 -6.25
N ASP A 156 26.24 -7.50 -7.25
CA ASP A 156 26.20 -8.25 -8.52
C ASP A 156 26.88 -9.62 -8.35
N PRO A 157 26.11 -10.70 -8.19
CA PRO A 157 26.69 -12.03 -8.01
C PRO A 157 27.13 -12.60 -9.37
N PRO A 158 28.22 -13.35 -9.43
CA PRO A 158 28.56 -14.12 -10.63
C PRO A 158 27.49 -15.18 -10.90
N VAL A 159 27.14 -15.36 -12.17
CA VAL A 159 26.25 -16.44 -12.58
C VAL A 159 26.90 -17.80 -12.24
N PRO A 160 26.23 -18.68 -11.45
CA PRO A 160 26.82 -19.94 -11.06
C PRO A 160 27.07 -20.86 -12.25
N GLU A 161 28.13 -21.68 -12.17
CA GLU A 161 28.30 -22.78 -13.10
C GLU A 161 27.43 -23.98 -12.69
N VAL A 162 26.80 -24.61 -13.67
CA VAL A 162 25.94 -25.80 -13.45
C VAL A 162 26.43 -26.99 -14.30
N LYS A 163 26.19 -28.18 -13.80
CA LYS A 163 26.48 -29.44 -14.51
C LYS A 163 25.43 -29.69 -15.60
N ASN A 164 24.15 -29.50 -15.29
CA ASN A 164 23.03 -29.70 -16.21
C ASN A 164 22.76 -28.44 -17.02
N LYS A 165 23.62 -28.17 -17.99
CA LYS A 165 23.47 -27.00 -18.88
C LYS A 165 22.19 -27.01 -19.72
N ALA A 166 21.63 -28.18 -19.98
CA ALA A 166 20.38 -28.31 -20.74
C ALA A 166 19.16 -27.82 -19.96
N ALA A 167 19.22 -27.78 -18.63
CA ALA A 167 18.17 -27.24 -17.78
C ALA A 167 18.35 -25.74 -17.46
N ALA A 168 19.45 -25.14 -17.90
CA ALA A 168 19.78 -23.73 -17.60
C ALA A 168 20.00 -22.97 -18.91
N GLU A 169 18.90 -22.61 -19.58
CA GLU A 169 18.94 -21.90 -20.87
C GLU A 169 19.31 -20.41 -20.71
N THR A 170 18.99 -19.83 -19.56
CA THR A 170 19.25 -18.43 -19.24
C THR A 170 20.08 -18.28 -17.98
N ALA A 171 20.68 -17.09 -17.78
CA ALA A 171 21.45 -16.80 -16.57
C ALA A 171 20.62 -16.95 -15.28
N LEU A 172 19.32 -16.63 -15.33
CA LEU A 172 18.37 -16.86 -14.23
C LEU A 172 18.33 -18.33 -13.81
N ASP A 173 18.26 -19.24 -14.81
CA ASP A 173 18.13 -20.66 -14.56
C ASP A 173 19.34 -21.23 -13.85
N HIS A 174 20.53 -20.68 -14.11
CA HIS A 174 21.76 -21.13 -13.43
C HIS A 174 21.66 -21.02 -11.92
N PHE A 175 21.05 -19.94 -11.39
CA PHE A 175 20.85 -19.81 -9.93
C PHE A 175 19.90 -20.85 -9.36
N ILE A 176 18.86 -21.20 -10.10
CA ILE A 176 17.88 -22.21 -9.69
C ILE A 176 18.50 -23.62 -9.78
N VAL A 177 19.09 -23.94 -10.91
CA VAL A 177 19.68 -25.26 -11.18
C VAL A 177 20.86 -25.52 -10.24
N ALA A 178 21.73 -24.54 -9.99
CA ALA A 178 22.84 -24.69 -9.04
C ALA A 178 22.33 -25.07 -7.64
N LYS A 179 21.26 -24.43 -7.17
CA LYS A 179 20.67 -24.70 -5.86
C LYS A 179 20.04 -26.11 -5.78
N LEU A 180 19.42 -26.57 -6.88
CA LEU A 180 18.92 -27.95 -6.99
C LEU A 180 20.07 -28.97 -7.00
N GLU A 181 21.12 -28.71 -7.78
CA GLU A 181 22.31 -29.58 -7.85
C GLU A 181 23.05 -29.67 -6.51
N GLU A 182 23.11 -28.61 -5.70
CA GLU A 182 23.66 -28.65 -4.34
C GLU A 182 22.94 -29.68 -3.46
N GLN A 183 21.66 -29.95 -3.73
CA GLN A 183 20.84 -30.93 -3.03
C GLN A 183 20.73 -32.28 -3.78
N GLY A 184 21.42 -32.42 -4.90
CA GLY A 184 21.33 -33.60 -5.76
C GLY A 184 19.98 -33.77 -6.46
N LEU A 185 19.24 -32.69 -6.64
CA LEU A 185 17.89 -32.64 -7.23
C LEU A 185 17.93 -32.16 -8.68
N ALA A 186 16.85 -32.42 -9.41
CA ALA A 186 16.68 -31.98 -10.80
C ALA A 186 15.38 -31.20 -10.96
N PRO A 187 15.36 -30.19 -11.87
CA PRO A 187 14.13 -29.47 -12.21
C PRO A 187 13.18 -30.36 -13.00
N ALA A 188 11.88 -30.04 -12.95
CA ALA A 188 10.86 -30.68 -13.77
C ALA A 188 11.14 -30.44 -15.28
N PRO A 189 10.69 -31.36 -16.16
CA PRO A 189 10.82 -31.15 -17.59
C PRO A 189 10.01 -29.94 -18.05
N ARG A 190 10.30 -29.47 -19.27
CA ARG A 190 9.54 -28.38 -19.91
C ARG A 190 8.08 -28.80 -20.09
N ALA A 191 7.17 -27.88 -19.81
CA ALA A 191 5.74 -28.05 -20.04
C ALA A 191 5.45 -28.09 -21.56
N ASP A 192 4.34 -28.75 -21.93
CA ASP A 192 3.88 -28.76 -23.30
C ASP A 192 3.40 -27.38 -23.78
N LYS A 193 3.31 -27.18 -25.09
CA LYS A 193 2.94 -25.89 -25.68
C LYS A 193 1.55 -25.41 -25.26
N ARG A 194 0.56 -26.30 -25.09
CA ARG A 194 -0.80 -25.90 -24.65
C ARG A 194 -0.79 -25.39 -23.22
N THR A 195 -0.08 -26.06 -22.32
CA THR A 195 0.14 -25.60 -20.96
C THR A 195 0.85 -24.25 -20.93
N LEU A 196 1.91 -24.07 -21.71
CA LEU A 196 2.68 -22.81 -21.73
C LEU A 196 1.86 -21.63 -22.24
N ILE A 197 1.12 -21.77 -23.34
CA ILE A 197 0.32 -20.64 -23.87
C ILE A 197 -0.83 -20.28 -22.91
N ARG A 198 -1.50 -21.28 -22.30
CA ARG A 198 -2.56 -21.03 -21.32
C ARG A 198 -2.00 -20.28 -20.11
N ARG A 199 -0.88 -20.76 -19.55
CA ARG A 199 -0.18 -20.13 -18.43
C ARG A 199 0.19 -18.68 -18.76
N ALA A 200 0.91 -18.47 -19.85
CA ALA A 200 1.40 -17.16 -20.25
C ALA A 200 0.27 -16.16 -20.52
N THR A 201 -0.83 -16.61 -21.16
CA THR A 201 -1.95 -15.74 -21.48
C THR A 201 -2.68 -15.30 -20.21
N PHE A 202 -2.95 -16.20 -19.27
CA PHE A 202 -3.52 -15.81 -17.98
C PHE A 202 -2.58 -14.95 -17.14
N ASP A 203 -1.30 -15.24 -17.10
CA ASP A 203 -0.32 -14.47 -16.33
C ASP A 203 -0.22 -13.02 -16.84
N LEU A 204 -0.12 -12.83 -18.16
CA LEU A 204 0.08 -11.51 -18.75
C LEU A 204 -1.21 -10.73 -19.00
N THR A 205 -2.33 -11.42 -19.25
CA THR A 205 -3.57 -10.73 -19.67
C THR A 205 -4.77 -10.99 -18.73
N GLY A 206 -4.71 -11.99 -17.86
CA GLY A 206 -5.83 -12.42 -17.03
C GLY A 206 -6.98 -13.05 -17.82
N LEU A 207 -6.74 -13.47 -19.07
CA LEU A 207 -7.72 -14.05 -19.96
C LEU A 207 -7.26 -15.42 -20.48
N PRO A 208 -8.18 -16.31 -20.91
CA PRO A 208 -7.80 -17.54 -21.61
C PRO A 208 -7.29 -17.20 -23.01
N PRO A 209 -6.38 -18.03 -23.58
CA PRO A 209 -6.04 -17.94 -24.99
C PRO A 209 -7.25 -18.34 -25.85
N THR A 210 -7.36 -17.78 -27.06
CA THR A 210 -8.35 -18.26 -28.04
C THR A 210 -7.88 -19.57 -28.70
N PRO A 211 -8.80 -20.39 -29.25
CA PRO A 211 -8.41 -21.59 -29.97
C PRO A 211 -7.44 -21.30 -31.13
N GLU A 212 -7.64 -20.19 -31.84
CA GLU A 212 -6.79 -19.77 -32.96
C GLU A 212 -5.37 -19.43 -32.48
N GLU A 213 -5.23 -18.79 -31.33
CA GLU A 213 -3.92 -18.49 -30.71
C GLU A 213 -3.19 -19.76 -30.29
N VAL A 214 -3.93 -20.74 -29.74
CA VAL A 214 -3.39 -22.05 -29.35
C VAL A 214 -2.89 -22.78 -30.59
N GLU A 215 -3.72 -22.92 -31.63
CA GLU A 215 -3.35 -23.64 -32.86
C GLU A 215 -2.18 -22.96 -33.61
N ALA A 216 -2.17 -21.62 -33.66
CA ALA A 216 -1.06 -20.86 -34.21
C ALA A 216 0.27 -21.15 -33.48
N PHE A 217 0.25 -21.21 -32.14
CA PHE A 217 1.47 -21.54 -31.36
C PHE A 217 1.88 -23.00 -31.52
N LEU A 218 0.93 -23.94 -31.63
CA LEU A 218 1.24 -25.35 -31.85
C LEU A 218 1.89 -25.57 -33.22
N ALA A 219 1.42 -24.89 -34.24
CA ALA A 219 1.95 -24.96 -35.60
C ALA A 219 3.30 -24.22 -35.79
N ASP A 220 3.69 -23.35 -34.82
CA ASP A 220 4.95 -22.63 -34.89
C ASP A 220 6.11 -23.50 -34.46
N GLU A 221 6.92 -23.97 -35.42
CA GLU A 221 8.08 -24.85 -35.18
C GLU A 221 9.39 -24.07 -34.87
N ARG A 222 9.35 -22.74 -34.85
CA ARG A 222 10.54 -21.94 -34.59
C ARG A 222 11.06 -22.19 -33.16
N PRO A 223 12.40 -22.17 -32.96
CA PRO A 223 12.96 -22.33 -31.61
C PRO A 223 12.50 -21.24 -30.62
N ASP A 224 12.20 -20.04 -31.12
CA ASP A 224 11.77 -18.88 -30.36
C ASP A 224 10.24 -18.65 -30.39
N ALA A 225 9.46 -19.67 -30.82
CA ALA A 225 7.99 -19.57 -30.89
C ALA A 225 7.33 -19.08 -29.61
N PHE A 226 7.82 -19.50 -28.43
CA PHE A 226 7.29 -19.05 -27.15
C PHE A 226 7.63 -17.58 -26.88
N ALA A 227 8.80 -17.10 -27.29
CA ALA A 227 9.13 -15.67 -27.19
C ALA A 227 8.17 -14.80 -27.99
N HIS A 228 7.74 -15.24 -29.18
CA HIS A 228 6.72 -14.53 -29.98
C HIS A 228 5.36 -14.49 -29.27
N VAL A 229 4.97 -15.55 -28.57
CA VAL A 229 3.76 -15.55 -27.72
C VAL A 229 3.89 -14.50 -26.62
N VAL A 230 5.01 -14.49 -25.89
CA VAL A 230 5.27 -13.53 -24.80
C VAL A 230 5.21 -12.08 -25.34
N GLU A 231 5.88 -11.80 -26.46
CA GLU A 231 5.88 -10.47 -27.07
C GLU A 231 4.46 -10.01 -27.47
N ARG A 232 3.68 -10.87 -28.06
CA ARG A 232 2.28 -10.57 -28.45
C ARG A 232 1.45 -10.22 -27.21
N LEU A 233 1.60 -10.98 -26.13
CA LEU A 233 0.86 -10.77 -24.88
C LEU A 233 1.30 -9.47 -24.18
N LEU A 234 2.59 -9.18 -24.12
CA LEU A 234 3.13 -7.92 -23.54
C LEU A 234 2.68 -6.67 -24.32
N ASN A 235 2.39 -6.80 -25.61
CA ASN A 235 1.87 -5.73 -26.45
C ASN A 235 0.34 -5.64 -26.47
N SER A 236 -0.35 -6.54 -25.77
CA SER A 236 -1.80 -6.47 -25.58
C SER A 236 -2.18 -5.39 -24.58
N GLN A 237 -3.24 -4.65 -24.82
CA GLN A 237 -3.80 -3.71 -23.85
C GLN A 237 -4.25 -4.40 -22.56
N ALA A 238 -4.65 -5.67 -22.63
CA ALA A 238 -5.02 -6.48 -21.49
C ALA A 238 -3.85 -6.73 -20.50
N TYR A 239 -2.60 -6.52 -20.94
CA TYR A 239 -1.43 -6.57 -20.06
C TYR A 239 -1.51 -5.51 -18.96
N GLY A 240 -1.74 -4.26 -19.32
CA GLY A 240 -1.86 -3.18 -18.31
C GLY A 240 -3.05 -3.39 -17.38
N GLU A 241 -4.18 -3.94 -17.87
CA GLU A 241 -5.34 -4.27 -17.04
C GLU A 241 -4.99 -5.36 -16.00
N ARG A 242 -4.30 -6.42 -16.42
CA ARG A 242 -3.88 -7.51 -15.54
C ARG A 242 -2.84 -7.05 -14.51
N TRP A 243 -1.76 -6.45 -14.97
CA TRP A 243 -0.66 -6.05 -14.10
C TRP A 243 -0.97 -4.78 -13.31
N GLY A 244 -1.86 -3.93 -13.84
CA GLY A 244 -2.44 -2.81 -13.08
C GLY A 244 -3.20 -3.29 -11.86
N ARG A 245 -3.96 -4.40 -11.95
CA ARG A 245 -4.66 -4.95 -10.79
C ARG A 245 -3.71 -5.32 -9.66
N HIS A 246 -2.58 -5.93 -9.96
CA HIS A 246 -1.57 -6.25 -8.95
C HIS A 246 -1.03 -5.00 -8.24
N TRP A 247 -0.74 -3.93 -9.00
CA TRP A 247 -0.30 -2.67 -8.39
C TRP A 247 -1.41 -2.01 -7.57
N LEU A 248 -2.66 -2.07 -8.02
CA LEU A 248 -3.81 -1.50 -7.32
C LEU A 248 -4.08 -2.16 -5.96
N ASP A 249 -3.72 -3.44 -5.78
CA ASP A 249 -3.74 -4.10 -4.47
C ASP A 249 -2.66 -3.55 -3.53
N VAL A 250 -1.45 -3.37 -4.06
CA VAL A 250 -0.33 -2.81 -3.28
C VAL A 250 -0.63 -1.40 -2.79
N VAL A 251 -1.36 -0.62 -3.59
CA VAL A 251 -1.71 0.77 -3.26
C VAL A 251 -3.11 0.93 -2.65
N ARG A 252 -3.74 -0.16 -2.19
CA ARG A 252 -5.06 -0.17 -1.53
C ARG A 252 -6.13 0.64 -2.27
N TYR A 253 -6.17 0.48 -3.60
CA TYR A 253 -7.14 1.18 -4.44
C TYR A 253 -8.58 0.80 -4.08
N ALA A 254 -9.45 1.81 -3.99
CA ALA A 254 -10.90 1.64 -3.95
C ALA A 254 -11.63 2.88 -4.48
N ASP A 255 -12.88 2.69 -4.87
CA ASP A 255 -13.80 3.73 -5.32
C ASP A 255 -14.61 4.34 -4.18
N SER A 256 -14.26 4.02 -2.92
CA SER A 256 -14.87 4.57 -1.71
C SER A 256 -13.87 4.77 -0.57
N ASN A 257 -14.23 5.62 0.40
CA ASN A 257 -13.41 5.86 1.57
C ASN A 257 -13.40 4.68 2.56
N GLY A 258 -14.55 4.08 2.81
CA GLY A 258 -14.70 3.09 3.89
C GLY A 258 -14.67 3.73 5.27
N LEU A 259 -14.27 2.93 6.28
CA LEU A 259 -14.19 3.31 7.69
C LEU A 259 -15.51 3.89 8.24
N ASP A 260 -15.45 5.02 8.94
CA ASP A 260 -16.59 5.68 9.60
C ASP A 260 -17.58 6.34 8.64
N GLU A 261 -17.09 6.89 7.52
CA GLU A 261 -17.88 7.61 6.53
C GLU A 261 -17.59 7.06 5.12
N ASN A 262 -18.39 6.08 4.69
CA ASN A 262 -18.17 5.42 3.40
C ASN A 262 -18.77 6.25 2.25
N VAL A 263 -18.05 7.29 1.86
CA VAL A 263 -18.40 8.18 0.75
C VAL A 263 -17.60 7.82 -0.50
N ALA A 264 -18.17 8.12 -1.68
CA ALA A 264 -17.59 7.76 -2.97
C ALA A 264 -16.32 8.55 -3.29
N HIS A 265 -15.29 7.85 -3.68
CA HIS A 265 -14.10 8.39 -4.36
C HIS A 265 -14.40 8.47 -5.87
N GLY A 266 -15.30 9.35 -6.26
CA GLY A 266 -15.85 9.40 -7.62
C GLY A 266 -14.83 9.66 -8.74
N ASN A 267 -13.65 10.17 -8.39
CA ASN A 267 -12.54 10.43 -9.31
C ASN A 267 -11.36 9.44 -9.16
N ALA A 268 -11.46 8.42 -8.29
CA ALA A 268 -10.38 7.45 -8.09
C ALA A 268 -10.07 6.63 -9.35
N TRP A 269 -11.07 6.37 -10.21
CA TRP A 269 -10.91 5.64 -11.46
C TRP A 269 -9.81 6.22 -12.37
N ARG A 270 -9.55 7.53 -12.30
CA ARG A 270 -8.48 8.17 -13.08
C ARG A 270 -7.10 7.63 -12.69
N TYR A 271 -6.88 7.38 -11.39
CA TYR A 271 -5.64 6.79 -10.92
C TYR A 271 -5.50 5.33 -11.38
N ARG A 272 -6.59 4.54 -11.37
CA ARG A 272 -6.57 3.18 -11.93
C ARG A 272 -6.20 3.21 -13.41
N ASP A 273 -6.82 4.09 -14.18
CA ASP A 273 -6.55 4.22 -15.61
C ASP A 273 -5.10 4.68 -15.87
N TYR A 274 -4.58 5.63 -15.07
CA TYR A 274 -3.16 6.01 -15.09
C TYR A 274 -2.24 4.81 -14.88
N VAL A 275 -2.53 3.94 -13.92
CA VAL A 275 -1.73 2.73 -13.65
C VAL A 275 -1.76 1.80 -14.86
N VAL A 276 -2.94 1.50 -15.40
CA VAL A 276 -3.11 0.63 -16.59
C VAL A 276 -2.35 1.18 -17.79
N ASP A 277 -2.48 2.45 -18.08
CA ASP A 277 -1.82 3.11 -19.21
C ASP A 277 -0.30 3.18 -19.05
N SER A 278 0.18 3.44 -17.83
CA SER A 278 1.62 3.48 -17.54
C SER A 278 2.28 2.13 -17.79
N LEU A 279 1.62 1.04 -17.39
CA LEU A 279 2.11 -0.32 -17.61
C LEU A 279 2.04 -0.71 -19.10
N ASN A 280 0.95 -0.38 -19.78
CA ASN A 280 0.82 -0.66 -21.23
C ASN A 280 1.91 0.04 -22.06
N ARG A 281 2.28 1.27 -21.68
CA ARG A 281 3.37 2.04 -22.31
C ARG A 281 4.76 1.65 -21.81
N ASP A 282 4.85 0.69 -20.88
CA ASP A 282 6.11 0.27 -20.24
C ASP A 282 6.87 1.46 -19.63
N LYS A 283 6.13 2.35 -18.92
CA LYS A 283 6.74 3.48 -18.22
C LYS A 283 7.83 2.97 -17.28
N PRO A 284 9.06 3.53 -17.32
CA PRO A 284 10.11 3.14 -16.38
C PRO A 284 9.60 3.18 -14.94
N PHE A 285 9.81 2.10 -14.17
CA PHE A 285 9.29 2.02 -12.82
C PHE A 285 9.82 3.15 -11.92
N SER A 286 11.05 3.57 -12.10
CA SER A 286 11.62 4.74 -11.42
C SER A 286 10.80 6.01 -11.68
N GLN A 287 10.41 6.27 -12.93
CA GLN A 287 9.54 7.40 -13.27
C GLN A 287 8.13 7.23 -12.71
N PHE A 288 7.58 6.02 -12.77
CA PHE A 288 6.26 5.69 -12.21
C PHE A 288 6.19 5.98 -10.70
N VAL A 289 7.25 5.65 -9.93
CA VAL A 289 7.35 5.97 -8.50
C VAL A 289 7.47 7.47 -8.27
N ARG A 290 8.32 8.16 -9.04
CA ARG A 290 8.50 9.62 -8.93
C ARG A 290 7.19 10.38 -9.17
N GLU A 291 6.42 9.99 -10.17
CA GLU A 291 5.12 10.60 -10.47
C GLU A 291 4.10 10.37 -9.33
N GLN A 292 4.09 9.20 -8.72
CA GLN A 292 3.18 8.89 -7.63
C GLN A 292 3.49 9.63 -6.32
N LEU A 293 4.76 9.89 -6.04
CA LEU A 293 5.17 10.61 -4.84
C LEU A 293 5.20 12.13 -5.01
N ALA A 294 5.57 12.60 -6.20
CA ALA A 294 5.88 14.01 -6.44
C ALA A 294 5.47 14.51 -7.85
N GLY A 295 4.44 13.89 -8.45
CA GLY A 295 4.01 14.23 -9.81
C GLY A 295 3.62 15.70 -9.98
N ASP A 296 3.03 16.29 -8.95
CA ASP A 296 2.68 17.73 -8.93
C ASP A 296 3.91 18.67 -8.95
N LEU A 297 5.11 18.14 -8.63
CA LEU A 297 6.37 18.89 -8.58
C LEU A 297 7.25 18.65 -9.82
N LEU A 298 6.92 17.67 -10.66
CA LEU A 298 7.71 17.32 -11.83
C LEU A 298 7.50 18.31 -12.98
N PRO A 299 8.53 18.56 -13.79
CA PRO A 299 8.38 19.30 -15.04
C PRO A 299 7.50 18.55 -16.02
N TYR A 300 6.77 19.26 -16.86
CA TYR A 300 5.91 18.72 -17.89
C TYR A 300 6.08 19.48 -19.21
N SER A 301 5.80 18.79 -20.31
CA SER A 301 5.93 19.34 -21.67
C SER A 301 4.58 19.76 -22.29
N ASN A 302 3.48 19.23 -21.77
CA ASN A 302 2.13 19.51 -22.25
C ASN A 302 1.08 19.16 -21.17
N ASP A 303 -0.17 19.59 -21.41
CA ASP A 303 -1.28 19.41 -20.47
C ASP A 303 -1.62 17.93 -20.21
N ALA A 304 -1.48 17.06 -21.19
CA ALA A 304 -1.73 15.64 -21.01
C ALA A 304 -0.73 15.02 -20.03
N GLN A 305 0.56 15.34 -20.16
CA GLN A 305 1.59 14.91 -19.21
C GLN A 305 1.35 15.54 -17.83
N ARG A 306 0.95 16.81 -17.76
CA ARG A 306 0.60 17.45 -16.50
C ARG A 306 -0.56 16.77 -15.83
N ALA A 307 -1.63 16.46 -16.55
CA ALA A 307 -2.78 15.72 -16.03
C ALA A 307 -2.36 14.35 -15.50
N GLU A 308 -1.56 13.61 -16.25
CA GLU A 308 -1.05 12.29 -15.87
C GLU A 308 -0.25 12.35 -14.56
N GLN A 309 0.67 13.32 -14.42
CA GLN A 309 1.48 13.54 -13.23
C GLN A 309 0.64 13.93 -12.00
N LEU A 310 -0.39 14.77 -12.18
CA LEU A 310 -1.30 15.14 -11.09
C LEU A 310 -2.14 13.93 -10.63
N ILE A 311 -2.66 13.13 -11.58
CA ILE A 311 -3.43 11.91 -11.29
C ILE A 311 -2.57 10.88 -10.54
N ALA A 312 -1.30 10.75 -10.89
CA ALA A 312 -0.38 9.81 -10.26
C ALA A 312 -0.26 10.05 -8.74
N THR A 313 -0.35 11.31 -8.27
CA THR A 313 -0.29 11.64 -6.83
C THR A 313 -1.47 11.07 -6.03
N GLY A 314 -2.49 10.52 -6.70
CA GLY A 314 -3.55 9.74 -6.09
C GLY A 314 -3.07 8.59 -5.22
N PHE A 315 -1.87 8.05 -5.48
CA PHE A 315 -1.20 7.08 -4.63
C PHE A 315 -1.19 7.47 -3.15
N LEU A 316 -0.95 8.74 -2.84
CA LEU A 316 -0.91 9.28 -1.48
C LEU A 316 -2.30 9.70 -0.95
N ALA A 317 -3.33 9.76 -1.81
CA ALA A 317 -4.65 10.30 -1.46
C ALA A 317 -5.75 9.24 -1.34
N ILE A 318 -5.66 8.11 -2.05
CA ILE A 318 -6.75 7.12 -2.20
C ILE A 318 -6.97 6.27 -0.94
N GLY A 319 -6.01 6.20 -0.02
CA GLY A 319 -6.14 5.42 1.22
C GLY A 319 -7.36 5.81 2.07
N PRO A 320 -7.87 4.88 2.91
CA PRO A 320 -9.01 5.14 3.78
C PRO A 320 -8.69 6.20 4.84
N LYS A 321 -9.69 7.00 5.22
CA LYS A 321 -9.55 8.08 6.20
C LYS A 321 -10.73 8.08 7.17
N VAL A 322 -10.47 8.39 8.45
CA VAL A 322 -11.53 8.60 9.44
C VAL A 322 -12.05 10.03 9.27
N LEU A 323 -13.09 10.22 8.42
CA LEU A 323 -13.55 11.55 7.98
C LEU A 323 -14.39 12.30 9.03
N ALA A 324 -14.87 11.61 10.06
CA ALA A 324 -15.65 12.19 11.14
C ALA A 324 -14.85 12.38 12.44
N GLU A 325 -13.53 12.19 12.45
CA GLU A 325 -12.66 12.45 13.60
C GLU A 325 -12.78 13.93 14.03
N PRO A 326 -13.22 14.24 15.26
CA PRO A 326 -13.37 15.62 15.72
C PRO A 326 -12.04 16.30 16.04
N ASP A 327 -10.97 15.56 16.28
CA ASP A 327 -9.63 16.06 16.53
C ASP A 327 -8.87 16.19 15.21
N GLU A 328 -8.87 17.40 14.66
CA GLU A 328 -8.25 17.69 13.36
C GLU A 328 -6.75 17.36 13.34
N ALA A 329 -6.03 17.58 14.44
CA ALA A 329 -4.60 17.28 14.54
C ALA A 329 -4.35 15.76 14.56
N LYS A 330 -5.21 15.01 15.23
CA LYS A 330 -5.17 13.55 15.22
C LYS A 330 -5.47 13.02 13.82
N MET A 331 -6.52 13.52 13.16
CA MET A 331 -6.90 13.14 11.80
C MET A 331 -5.74 13.38 10.83
N GLU A 332 -5.10 14.54 10.88
CA GLU A 332 -3.96 14.86 10.03
C GLU A 332 -2.82 13.84 10.23
N MET A 333 -2.48 13.53 11.48
CA MET A 333 -1.42 12.59 11.80
C MET A 333 -1.77 11.13 11.47
N ASP A 334 -3.04 10.75 11.48
CA ASP A 334 -3.48 9.43 11.05
C ASP A 334 -3.40 9.28 9.52
N ILE A 335 -3.65 10.36 8.77
CA ILE A 335 -3.44 10.41 7.31
C ILE A 335 -1.95 10.32 6.97
N VAL A 336 -1.11 11.05 7.70
CA VAL A 336 0.35 10.99 7.54
C VAL A 336 0.88 9.58 7.84
N ASP A 337 0.36 8.94 8.89
CA ASP A 337 0.71 7.56 9.26
C ASP A 337 0.36 6.57 8.14
N GLU A 338 -0.81 6.69 7.57
CA GLU A 338 -1.28 5.88 6.45
C GLU A 338 -0.38 6.05 5.21
N GLN A 339 0.07 7.28 4.91
CA GLN A 339 0.99 7.56 3.81
C GLN A 339 2.38 6.95 4.05
N ILE A 340 2.91 7.06 5.27
CA ILE A 340 4.19 6.45 5.65
C ILE A 340 4.13 4.92 5.55
N ASP A 341 3.07 4.30 6.08
CA ASP A 341 2.88 2.85 6.02
C ASP A 341 2.77 2.36 4.56
N THR A 342 2.02 3.10 3.74
CA THR A 342 1.89 2.79 2.32
C THR A 342 3.21 2.88 1.57
N VAL A 343 3.97 3.96 1.72
CA VAL A 343 5.29 4.12 1.09
C VAL A 343 6.26 3.05 1.61
N GLY A 344 6.26 2.81 2.94
CA GLY A 344 7.08 1.79 3.57
C GLY A 344 6.84 0.40 2.99
N LYS A 345 5.60 -0.06 2.99
CA LYS A 345 5.24 -1.39 2.49
C LYS A 345 5.38 -1.52 0.98
N SER A 346 4.86 -0.53 0.23
CA SER A 346 4.80 -0.63 -1.23
C SER A 346 6.18 -0.56 -1.90
N LEU A 347 7.09 0.27 -1.39
CA LEU A 347 8.38 0.54 -2.03
C LEU A 347 9.58 -0.06 -1.29
N MET A 348 9.49 -0.23 0.03
CA MET A 348 10.59 -0.76 0.84
C MET A 348 10.29 -2.12 1.46
N GLY A 349 9.04 -2.59 1.44
CA GLY A 349 8.66 -3.82 2.15
C GLY A 349 8.88 -3.70 3.67
N LEU A 350 8.64 -2.53 4.26
CA LEU A 350 8.86 -2.26 5.69
C LEU A 350 7.58 -1.75 6.37
N THR A 351 7.36 -2.17 7.60
CA THR A 351 6.23 -1.75 8.45
C THR A 351 6.62 -0.54 9.30
N LEU A 352 6.75 0.64 8.68
CA LEU A 352 7.24 1.85 9.35
C LEU A 352 6.30 2.38 10.43
N GLY A 353 4.99 2.16 10.31
CA GLY A 353 3.96 2.66 11.24
C GLY A 353 4.18 2.23 12.70
N CYS A 354 4.86 1.09 12.95
CA CYS A 354 5.21 0.67 14.31
C CYS A 354 6.10 1.70 15.04
N ALA A 355 6.91 2.47 14.30
CA ALA A 355 7.82 3.45 14.86
C ALA A 355 7.13 4.76 15.30
N ARG A 356 5.83 4.93 15.05
CA ARG A 356 5.02 6.08 15.50
C ARG A 356 5.01 6.27 17.02
N CYS A 357 4.97 5.17 17.79
CA CYS A 357 4.78 5.24 19.22
C CYS A 357 6.07 4.96 20.04
N HIS A 358 6.96 4.18 19.49
CA HIS A 358 8.24 3.76 20.07
C HIS A 358 9.16 3.31 18.96
N ASP A 359 10.46 3.23 19.18
CA ASP A 359 11.36 2.65 18.20
C ASP A 359 10.83 1.30 17.70
N HIS A 360 10.92 1.04 16.42
CA HIS A 360 10.41 -0.20 15.84
C HIS A 360 10.92 -1.40 16.63
N LYS A 361 10.01 -2.31 16.99
CA LYS A 361 10.32 -3.40 17.94
C LYS A 361 11.41 -4.33 17.42
N PHE A 362 11.44 -4.55 16.11
CA PHE A 362 12.29 -5.56 15.47
C PHE A 362 13.33 -4.92 14.53
N ASP A 363 12.92 -3.99 13.69
CA ASP A 363 13.77 -3.37 12.70
C ASP A 363 14.54 -2.17 13.27
N PRO A 364 15.72 -1.83 12.73
CA PRO A 364 16.53 -0.71 13.20
C PRO A 364 15.99 0.64 12.71
N ILE A 365 14.70 0.89 12.96
CA ILE A 365 13.97 2.12 12.63
C ILE A 365 13.62 2.82 13.93
N ALA A 366 14.13 4.01 14.13
CA ALA A 366 13.83 4.81 15.31
C ALA A 366 12.51 5.57 15.18
N THR A 367 11.89 5.90 16.31
CA THR A 367 10.77 6.84 16.37
C THR A 367 11.14 8.18 15.71
N PHE A 368 12.39 8.59 15.85
CA PHE A 368 12.92 9.78 15.20
C PHE A 368 12.83 9.69 13.67
N ASP A 369 13.20 8.54 13.07
CA ASP A 369 13.10 8.31 11.61
C ASP A 369 11.65 8.42 11.11
N TYR A 370 10.70 7.91 11.91
CA TYR A 370 9.28 8.02 11.58
C TYR A 370 8.80 9.48 11.54
N TYR A 371 9.12 10.29 12.59
CA TYR A 371 8.68 11.69 12.62
C TYR A 371 9.43 12.57 11.62
N ALA A 372 10.66 12.20 11.27
CA ALA A 372 11.39 12.84 10.19
C ALA A 372 10.72 12.62 8.82
N LEU A 373 10.23 11.39 8.53
CA LEU A 373 9.38 11.12 7.36
C LEU A 373 8.02 11.83 7.48
N ALA A 374 7.43 11.87 8.67
CA ALA A 374 6.15 12.53 8.90
C ALA A 374 6.19 14.01 8.52
N GLY A 375 7.31 14.70 8.72
CA GLY A 375 7.51 16.07 8.28
C GLY A 375 7.31 16.27 6.77
N ILE A 376 7.70 15.29 5.95
CA ILE A 376 7.54 15.33 4.48
C ILE A 376 6.04 15.32 4.13
N PHE A 377 5.28 14.38 4.69
CA PHE A 377 3.85 14.22 4.38
C PHE A 377 2.97 15.27 5.06
N LYS A 378 3.34 15.76 6.24
CA LYS A 378 2.68 16.90 6.88
C LYS A 378 2.88 18.21 6.12
N SER A 379 3.97 18.34 5.38
CA SER A 379 4.23 19.46 4.46
C SER A 379 3.48 19.32 3.12
N THR A 380 2.54 18.39 3.04
CA THR A 380 1.78 18.02 1.83
C THR A 380 0.29 18.20 2.08
N ARG A 381 -0.39 18.91 1.20
CA ARG A 381 -1.85 19.05 1.26
C ARG A 381 -2.50 17.78 0.73
N THR A 382 -3.09 17.00 1.63
CA THR A 382 -3.91 15.81 1.33
C THR A 382 -5.41 16.09 1.52
N MET A 383 -5.75 17.07 2.36
CA MET A 383 -7.12 17.44 2.67
C MET A 383 -7.42 18.88 2.25
N GLU A 384 -8.62 19.09 1.74
CA GLU A 384 -9.19 20.41 1.49
C GLU A 384 -9.72 21.02 2.80
N SER A 385 -10.33 20.17 3.65
CA SER A 385 -10.89 20.56 4.93
C SER A 385 -10.87 19.38 5.89
N PHE A 386 -10.47 19.64 7.14
CA PHE A 386 -10.55 18.70 8.26
C PHE A 386 -11.88 18.80 9.04
N LYS A 387 -12.76 19.76 8.68
CA LYS A 387 -14.08 19.88 9.34
C LYS A 387 -14.94 18.67 9.02
N LYS A 388 -15.69 18.19 10.00
CA LYS A 388 -16.62 17.06 9.87
C LYS A 388 -17.70 17.33 8.81
N VAL A 389 -17.97 16.51 7.83
CA VAL A 389 -17.20 15.36 7.32
C VAL A 389 -16.03 15.92 6.51
N ALA A 390 -14.82 15.48 6.83
CA ALA A 390 -13.61 16.01 6.23
C ALA A 390 -13.57 15.74 4.70
N LYS A 391 -12.91 16.64 3.96
CA LYS A 391 -12.83 16.54 2.50
C LYS A 391 -11.39 16.41 2.07
N TRP A 392 -11.10 15.35 1.28
CA TRP A 392 -9.80 15.19 0.65
C TRP A 392 -9.56 16.22 -0.44
N HIS A 393 -8.29 16.49 -0.72
CA HIS A 393 -7.87 17.36 -1.80
C HIS A 393 -8.00 16.68 -3.17
N GLU A 394 -8.41 17.45 -4.16
CA GLU A 394 -8.39 17.04 -5.56
C GLU A 394 -7.64 18.07 -6.41
N ASN A 395 -6.75 17.59 -7.25
CA ASN A 395 -6.06 18.40 -8.22
C ASN A 395 -6.99 18.68 -9.40
N THR A 396 -7.16 19.96 -9.75
CA THR A 396 -7.83 20.34 -11.00
C THR A 396 -6.94 19.93 -12.17
N LEU A 397 -7.50 19.21 -13.13
CA LEU A 397 -6.78 18.77 -14.30
C LEU A 397 -6.85 19.81 -15.42
N PRO A 398 -5.77 20.05 -16.18
CA PRO A 398 -5.80 20.93 -17.33
C PRO A 398 -6.76 20.34 -18.39
N ASP A 399 -7.73 21.16 -18.78
CA ASP A 399 -8.71 20.90 -19.83
C ASP A 399 -9.15 22.24 -20.40
N ALA A 400 -8.61 22.61 -21.57
CA ALA A 400 -8.85 23.91 -22.19
C ALA A 400 -10.33 24.13 -22.53
N GLU A 401 -11.04 23.09 -22.96
CA GLU A 401 -12.44 23.18 -23.32
C GLU A 401 -13.34 23.36 -22.08
N ALA A 402 -13.04 22.63 -21.00
CA ALA A 402 -13.74 22.80 -19.73
C ALA A 402 -13.46 24.18 -19.12
N ALA A 403 -12.21 24.65 -19.19
CA ALA A 403 -11.83 25.99 -18.73
C ALA A 403 -12.58 27.10 -19.51
N GLU A 404 -12.70 26.96 -20.83
CA GLU A 404 -13.46 27.90 -21.65
C GLU A 404 -14.96 27.87 -21.30
N ARG A 405 -15.53 26.71 -21.08
CA ARG A 405 -16.93 26.56 -20.63
C ARG A 405 -17.13 27.24 -19.27
N LEU A 406 -16.22 27.03 -18.33
CA LEU A 406 -16.27 27.66 -17.00
C LEU A 406 -16.15 29.18 -17.10
N ALA A 407 -15.19 29.70 -17.87
CA ALA A 407 -14.99 31.14 -18.06
C ALA A 407 -16.24 31.81 -18.67
N ARG A 408 -16.87 31.16 -19.65
CA ARG A 408 -18.14 31.67 -20.21
C ARG A 408 -19.25 31.71 -19.16
N HIS A 409 -19.38 30.66 -18.38
CA HIS A 409 -20.37 30.59 -17.31
C HIS A 409 -20.12 31.65 -16.22
N GLU A 410 -18.88 31.85 -15.80
CA GLU A 410 -18.50 32.91 -14.85
C GLU A 410 -18.84 34.31 -15.38
N ALA A 411 -18.63 34.55 -16.67
CA ALA A 411 -19.01 35.78 -17.32
C ALA A 411 -20.54 35.98 -17.31
N GLU A 412 -21.33 34.92 -17.55
CA GLU A 412 -22.79 34.95 -17.47
C GLU A 412 -23.26 35.24 -16.04
N VAL A 413 -22.67 34.61 -15.02
CA VAL A 413 -22.95 34.87 -13.60
C VAL A 413 -22.59 36.31 -13.23
N ALA A 414 -21.45 36.83 -13.67
CA ALA A 414 -21.02 38.19 -13.43
C ALA A 414 -21.99 39.20 -14.08
N ALA A 415 -22.41 38.97 -15.34
CA ALA A 415 -23.40 39.78 -16.04
C ALA A 415 -24.76 39.81 -15.31
N LYS A 416 -25.20 38.65 -14.80
CA LYS A 416 -26.44 38.52 -14.04
C LYS A 416 -26.37 39.26 -12.70
N LYS A 417 -25.26 39.17 -11.97
CA LYS A 417 -25.01 39.97 -10.76
C LYS A 417 -25.01 41.46 -11.05
N GLY A 418 -24.38 41.87 -12.13
CA GLY A 418 -24.40 43.26 -12.58
C GLY A 418 -25.81 43.77 -12.92
N ALA A 419 -26.61 42.94 -13.59
CA ALA A 419 -28.00 43.27 -13.90
C ALA A 419 -28.86 43.39 -12.64
N ILE A 420 -28.67 42.51 -11.64
CA ILE A 420 -29.36 42.63 -10.35
C ILE A 420 -28.97 43.92 -9.62
N GLN A 421 -27.68 44.27 -9.62
CA GLN A 421 -27.21 45.50 -8.97
C GLN A 421 -27.77 46.74 -9.67
N ALA A 422 -27.75 46.76 -11.00
CA ALA A 422 -28.35 47.88 -11.77
C ALA A 422 -29.86 48.00 -11.50
N PHE A 423 -30.58 46.88 -11.37
CA PHE A 423 -31.99 46.89 -11.00
C PHE A 423 -32.21 47.46 -9.60
N ILE A 424 -31.41 47.08 -8.62
CA ILE A 424 -31.44 47.61 -7.24
C ILE A 424 -31.15 49.11 -7.22
N ASP A 425 -30.14 49.55 -7.96
CA ASP A 425 -29.76 50.96 -8.03
C ASP A 425 -30.87 51.80 -8.65
N ALA A 426 -31.48 51.30 -9.74
CA ALA A 426 -32.61 51.96 -10.38
C ALA A 426 -33.86 52.01 -9.47
N ALA A 427 -34.14 50.93 -8.73
CA ALA A 427 -35.25 50.87 -7.78
C ALA A 427 -35.03 51.82 -6.58
N ASN A 428 -33.78 51.87 -6.07
CA ASN A 428 -33.39 52.81 -5.01
C ASN A 428 -33.50 54.28 -5.46
N ALA A 429 -33.06 54.56 -6.68
CA ALA A 429 -33.21 55.93 -7.27
C ALA A 429 -34.66 56.32 -7.40
N ALA A 430 -35.53 55.41 -7.87
CA ALA A 430 -36.97 55.66 -7.95
C ALA A 430 -37.58 55.90 -6.56
N LEU A 431 -37.24 55.10 -5.56
CA LEU A 431 -37.70 55.26 -4.18
C LEU A 431 -37.24 56.62 -3.59
N LYS A 432 -36.01 57.05 -3.89
CA LYS A 432 -35.45 58.31 -3.45
C LYS A 432 -36.16 59.51 -4.15
N ALA A 433 -36.51 59.34 -5.44
CA ALA A 433 -37.21 60.35 -6.18
C ALA A 433 -38.66 60.59 -5.66
N GLU A 434 -39.33 59.51 -5.17
CA GLU A 434 -40.67 59.67 -4.56
C GLU A 434 -40.66 60.40 -3.20
N LYS A 435 -39.50 60.22 -2.44
CA LYS A 435 -39.37 60.86 -1.12
C LYS A 435 -37.99 61.53 -0.99
N PRO A 436 -37.79 62.68 -1.59
CA PRO A 436 -36.49 63.35 -1.72
C PRO A 436 -35.84 63.72 -0.39
N ASP A 437 -36.65 64.11 0.62
CA ASP A 437 -36.17 64.54 1.95
C ASP A 437 -35.96 63.43 2.96
N GLN A 438 -36.30 62.14 2.63
CA GLN A 438 -36.13 61.02 3.53
C GLN A 438 -34.89 60.17 3.12
N PRO A 439 -34.08 59.75 4.08
CA PRO A 439 -33.02 58.79 3.79
C PRO A 439 -33.64 57.44 3.32
N LEU A 440 -32.91 56.70 2.48
CA LEU A 440 -33.33 55.34 2.13
C LEU A 440 -33.42 54.47 3.40
N PRO A 441 -34.42 53.58 3.51
CA PRO A 441 -34.55 52.66 4.63
C PRO A 441 -33.25 51.78 4.74
N GLU A 442 -33.01 51.24 5.92
CA GLU A 442 -31.89 50.31 6.15
C GLU A 442 -31.94 49.10 5.17
N LYS A 443 -33.15 48.65 4.83
CA LYS A 443 -33.40 47.63 3.82
C LYS A 443 -34.31 48.16 2.74
N PRO A 444 -33.80 48.91 1.73
CA PRO A 444 -34.59 49.59 0.71
C PRO A 444 -35.52 48.64 -0.05
N GLU A 445 -35.10 47.39 -0.27
CA GLU A 445 -35.85 46.38 -1.03
C GLU A 445 -37.22 46.05 -0.43
N THR A 446 -37.41 46.20 0.87
CA THR A 446 -38.71 45.98 1.54
C THR A 446 -39.73 47.07 1.24
N ALA A 447 -39.25 48.22 0.79
CA ALA A 447 -40.07 49.39 0.44
C ALA A 447 -40.37 49.47 -1.07
N TYR A 448 -39.84 48.53 -1.90
CA TYR A 448 -40.17 48.52 -3.34
C TYR A 448 -41.62 48.15 -3.58
N PRO A 449 -42.20 48.60 -4.70
CA PRO A 449 -43.52 48.10 -5.16
C PRO A 449 -43.50 46.59 -5.31
N ALA A 450 -44.67 45.94 -5.03
CA ALA A 450 -44.78 44.46 -5.04
C ALA A 450 -44.30 43.82 -6.36
N GLU A 451 -44.53 44.47 -7.51
CA GLU A 451 -44.00 44.01 -8.81
C GLU A 451 -42.47 44.01 -8.87
N LYS A 452 -41.85 45.07 -8.31
CA LYS A 452 -40.38 45.18 -8.28
C LYS A 452 -39.74 44.17 -7.31
N GLN A 453 -40.43 43.91 -6.17
CA GLN A 453 -39.99 42.85 -5.27
C GLN A 453 -40.07 41.49 -5.93
N ALA A 454 -41.15 41.19 -6.67
CA ALA A 454 -41.30 39.93 -7.39
C ALA A 454 -40.27 39.78 -8.52
N GLU A 455 -39.97 40.90 -9.25
CA GLU A 455 -38.96 40.92 -10.31
C GLU A 455 -37.53 40.67 -9.72
N LEU A 456 -37.18 41.34 -8.63
CA LEU A 456 -35.91 41.14 -7.93
C LEU A 456 -35.75 39.69 -7.44
N LYS A 457 -36.83 39.14 -6.86
CA LYS A 457 -36.81 37.71 -6.44
C LYS A 457 -36.58 36.78 -7.63
N LYS A 458 -37.28 37.00 -8.75
CA LYS A 458 -37.10 36.22 -9.98
C LYS A 458 -35.63 36.29 -10.47
N LEU A 459 -35.02 37.46 -10.51
CA LEU A 459 -33.63 37.64 -10.92
C LEU A 459 -32.65 36.91 -9.99
N ARG A 460 -32.91 36.93 -8.68
CA ARG A 460 -32.11 36.18 -7.69
C ARG A 460 -32.30 34.66 -7.81
N ASP A 461 -33.51 34.19 -8.03
CA ASP A 461 -33.79 32.79 -8.26
C ASP A 461 -33.08 32.27 -9.55
N GLU A 462 -33.10 33.08 -10.62
CA GLU A 462 -32.38 32.80 -11.86
C GLU A 462 -30.83 32.80 -11.64
N LEU A 463 -30.31 33.73 -10.84
CA LEU A 463 -28.89 33.72 -10.48
C LEU A 463 -28.53 32.49 -9.68
N ALA A 464 -29.33 32.11 -8.70
CA ALA A 464 -29.09 30.93 -7.89
C ALA A 464 -29.14 29.64 -8.73
N ALA A 465 -30.07 29.57 -9.71
CA ALA A 465 -30.13 28.45 -10.67
C ALA A 465 -28.89 28.44 -11.57
N LEU A 466 -28.43 29.57 -12.05
CA LEU A 466 -27.24 29.72 -12.87
C LEU A 466 -26.01 29.30 -12.08
N GLU A 467 -25.81 29.82 -10.86
CA GLU A 467 -24.66 29.42 -9.99
C GLU A 467 -24.63 27.92 -9.69
N LYS A 468 -25.80 27.30 -9.52
CA LYS A 468 -25.93 25.86 -9.30
C LYS A 468 -25.59 25.04 -10.56
N ALA A 469 -25.71 25.63 -11.75
CA ALA A 469 -25.42 24.99 -13.03
C ALA A 469 -23.96 25.16 -13.47
N ALA A 470 -23.07 25.63 -12.60
CA ALA A 470 -21.66 25.84 -12.91
C ALA A 470 -21.02 24.57 -13.47
N PRO A 471 -20.33 24.65 -14.64
CA PRO A 471 -19.58 23.52 -15.17
C PRO A 471 -18.46 23.13 -14.20
N GLU A 472 -18.34 21.84 -13.93
CA GLU A 472 -17.23 21.31 -13.13
C GLU A 472 -15.98 21.16 -13.99
N MET A 473 -14.83 21.60 -13.48
CA MET A 473 -13.53 21.25 -14.04
C MET A 473 -13.23 19.78 -13.71
N PRO A 474 -12.64 19.02 -14.65
CA PRO A 474 -12.18 17.68 -14.33
C PRO A 474 -11.15 17.74 -13.20
N SER A 475 -11.28 16.85 -12.24
CA SER A 475 -10.36 16.77 -11.10
C SER A 475 -9.97 15.33 -10.80
N ALA A 476 -8.88 15.15 -10.10
CA ALA A 476 -8.41 13.85 -9.63
C ALA A 476 -8.01 13.94 -8.16
N MET A 477 -8.31 12.90 -7.40
CA MET A 477 -7.75 12.72 -6.06
C MET A 477 -6.24 12.77 -6.14
N GLY A 478 -5.61 13.55 -5.27
CA GLY A 478 -4.17 13.70 -5.28
C GLY A 478 -3.69 14.59 -4.14
N VAL A 479 -2.42 14.94 -4.19
CA VAL A 479 -1.79 15.82 -3.22
C VAL A 479 -1.08 16.95 -3.92
N THR A 480 -0.81 18.03 -3.18
CA THR A 480 -0.01 19.16 -3.63
C THR A 480 0.83 19.72 -2.48
N GLU A 481 1.78 20.61 -2.81
CA GLU A 481 2.60 21.28 -1.79
C GLU A 481 1.76 22.04 -0.79
N PHE A 482 2.24 22.06 0.46
CA PHE A 482 1.65 22.82 1.54
C PHE A 482 2.75 23.55 2.33
N GLN A 483 2.35 24.17 3.44
CA GLN A 483 3.30 24.84 4.32
C GLN A 483 4.28 23.81 4.90
N VAL A 484 5.57 24.07 4.70
CA VAL A 484 6.63 23.20 5.21
C VAL A 484 6.60 23.15 6.74
N ALA A 485 6.59 21.94 7.26
CA ALA A 485 6.51 21.67 8.69
C ALA A 485 7.53 20.59 9.09
N GLU A 486 8.24 20.84 10.16
CA GLU A 486 8.98 19.80 10.89
C GLU A 486 8.08 19.28 12.01
N VAL A 487 8.07 17.99 12.25
CA VAL A 487 7.16 17.38 13.22
C VAL A 487 7.91 17.02 14.49
N PRO A 488 7.46 17.49 15.68
CA PRO A 488 8.03 17.01 16.94
C PRO A 488 7.64 15.55 17.17
N ILE A 489 8.49 14.80 17.84
CA ILE A 489 8.18 13.42 18.24
C ILE A 489 6.95 13.42 19.14
N HIS A 490 5.91 12.69 18.78
CA HIS A 490 4.76 12.46 19.64
C HIS A 490 5.09 11.36 20.65
N ILE A 491 5.29 11.73 21.91
CA ILE A 491 5.66 10.78 22.96
C ILE A 491 4.58 9.70 23.07
N ARG A 492 4.96 8.45 22.79
CA ARG A 492 4.03 7.29 22.70
C ARG A 492 2.90 7.49 21.68
N GLY A 493 3.17 8.16 20.58
CA GLY A 493 2.19 8.43 19.52
C GLY A 493 1.15 9.50 19.87
N SER A 494 1.23 10.13 21.05
CA SER A 494 0.24 11.14 21.45
C SER A 494 0.60 12.52 20.93
N HIS A 495 -0.19 13.05 20.01
CA HIS A 495 -0.04 14.41 19.47
C HIS A 495 -0.23 15.52 20.54
N LEU A 496 -0.75 15.17 21.71
CA LEU A 496 -0.88 16.08 22.85
C LEU A 496 0.40 16.13 23.72
N LYS A 497 1.35 15.23 23.49
CA LYS A 497 2.62 15.14 24.25
C LYS A 497 3.79 15.19 23.28
N LEU A 498 4.34 16.39 23.13
CA LEU A 498 5.38 16.66 22.15
C LEU A 498 6.77 16.54 22.79
N GLY A 499 7.68 15.86 22.09
CA GLY A 499 9.09 15.74 22.40
C GLY A 499 9.95 16.69 21.57
N GLU A 500 11.16 16.26 21.25
CA GLU A 500 12.08 17.01 20.40
C GLU A 500 11.61 17.06 18.96
N LEU A 501 12.04 18.09 18.23
CA LEU A 501 11.74 18.26 16.82
C LEU A 501 12.55 17.26 15.99
N ALA A 502 11.90 16.57 15.07
CA ALA A 502 12.55 15.69 14.11
C ALA A 502 12.63 16.37 12.73
N PRO A 503 13.79 16.93 12.34
CA PRO A 503 13.98 17.46 11.01
C PRO A 503 13.73 16.40 9.94
N ARG A 504 13.17 16.80 8.80
CA ARG A 504 12.88 15.90 7.69
C ARG A 504 14.12 15.17 7.21
N GLN A 505 14.05 13.86 7.18
CA GLN A 505 15.08 12.98 6.65
C GLN A 505 14.52 11.62 6.26
N VAL A 506 15.32 10.82 5.55
CA VAL A 506 15.06 9.40 5.27
C VAL A 506 15.54 8.53 6.45
N PRO A 507 15.05 7.28 6.58
CA PRO A 507 15.45 6.41 7.68
C PRO A 507 16.97 6.19 7.73
N SER A 508 17.54 6.36 8.90
CA SER A 508 19.00 6.37 9.14
C SER A 508 19.69 5.02 8.93
N VAL A 509 18.92 3.93 8.88
CA VAL A 509 19.45 2.57 8.62
C VAL A 509 20.04 2.39 7.22
N PHE A 510 19.61 3.20 6.25
CA PHE A 510 20.06 3.08 4.86
C PHE A 510 21.39 3.80 4.61
N VAL A 511 22.42 3.41 5.33
CA VAL A 511 23.76 4.04 5.28
C VAL A 511 24.47 3.88 3.91
N SER A 512 24.02 2.94 3.09
CA SER A 512 24.58 2.70 1.76
C SER A 512 24.11 3.70 0.69
N VAL A 513 23.06 4.46 1.00
CA VAL A 513 22.48 5.45 0.07
C VAL A 513 22.61 6.84 0.68
N GLU A 514 23.32 7.74 0.02
CA GLU A 514 23.46 9.11 0.52
C GLU A 514 22.09 9.74 0.79
N PRO A 515 21.84 10.27 2.01
CA PRO A 515 20.56 10.89 2.31
C PRO A 515 20.37 12.16 1.48
N PRO A 516 19.14 12.45 1.02
CA PRO A 516 18.87 13.66 0.27
C PRO A 516 18.94 14.90 1.20
N LYS A 517 19.23 16.05 0.60
CA LYS A 517 19.19 17.35 1.30
C LYS A 517 17.81 17.96 1.11
N PHE A 518 17.03 18.00 2.17
CA PHE A 518 15.73 18.62 2.16
C PHE A 518 15.83 20.16 2.18
N THR A 519 15.06 20.81 1.31
CA THR A 519 14.99 22.29 1.27
C THR A 519 13.97 22.81 2.28
N THR A 520 14.08 24.07 2.66
CA THR A 520 13.11 24.74 3.55
C THR A 520 11.87 25.25 2.81
N SER A 521 11.83 25.14 1.49
CA SER A 521 10.77 25.70 0.64
C SER A 521 9.79 24.68 0.06
N GLN A 522 10.10 23.39 0.14
CA GLN A 522 9.30 22.30 -0.40
C GLN A 522 9.12 21.17 0.62
N SER A 523 8.08 20.35 0.43
CA SER A 523 7.76 19.24 1.33
C SER A 523 8.89 18.22 1.49
N GLY A 524 9.66 17.99 0.44
CA GLY A 524 10.69 16.93 0.40
C GLY A 524 10.22 15.65 -0.31
N ARG A 525 9.01 15.65 -0.90
CA ARG A 525 8.49 14.47 -1.62
C ARG A 525 9.30 14.14 -2.87
N LEU A 526 9.81 15.16 -3.57
CA LEU A 526 10.65 14.95 -4.75
C LEU A 526 11.99 14.32 -4.35
N GLU A 527 12.62 14.84 -3.31
CA GLU A 527 13.87 14.32 -2.77
C GLU A 527 13.71 12.89 -2.24
N LEU A 528 12.58 12.58 -1.59
CA LEU A 528 12.25 11.22 -1.17
C LEU A 528 12.05 10.29 -2.38
N ALA A 529 11.34 10.74 -3.41
CA ALA A 529 11.11 9.96 -4.62
C ALA A 529 12.42 9.66 -5.37
N ASP A 530 13.28 10.66 -5.49
CA ASP A 530 14.59 10.52 -6.11
C ASP A 530 15.51 9.58 -5.30
N TRP A 531 15.45 9.64 -3.96
CA TRP A 531 16.23 8.76 -3.10
C TRP A 531 15.75 7.30 -3.20
N LEU A 532 14.44 7.05 -3.17
CA LEU A 532 13.86 5.72 -3.32
C LEU A 532 14.14 5.07 -4.67
N THR A 533 14.31 5.88 -5.72
CA THR A 533 14.54 5.38 -7.08
C THR A 533 16.01 5.36 -7.50
N ARG A 534 16.94 5.61 -6.57
CA ARG A 534 18.37 5.46 -6.84
C ARG A 534 18.72 4.00 -7.13
N PRO A 535 19.62 3.73 -8.10
CA PRO A 535 20.09 2.38 -8.39
C PRO A 535 20.64 1.64 -7.17
N GLU A 536 21.25 2.37 -6.25
CA GLU A 536 21.90 1.85 -5.04
C GLU A 536 20.92 1.58 -3.90
N HIS A 537 19.63 1.95 -4.05
CA HIS A 537 18.65 1.75 -2.97
C HIS A 537 18.43 0.25 -2.73
N PRO A 538 18.68 -0.26 -1.51
CA PRO A 538 18.77 -1.70 -1.29
C PRO A 538 17.44 -2.44 -1.38
N LEU A 539 16.30 -1.73 -1.22
CA LEU A 539 15.00 -2.37 -1.12
C LEU A 539 14.09 -2.17 -2.32
N THR A 540 14.00 -0.95 -2.86
CA THR A 540 12.96 -0.60 -3.85
C THR A 540 12.87 -1.59 -5.02
N TYR A 541 14.00 -1.94 -5.60
CA TYR A 541 14.01 -2.85 -6.74
C TYR A 541 13.95 -4.32 -6.33
N ARG A 542 14.55 -4.72 -5.21
CA ARG A 542 14.37 -6.07 -4.64
C ARG A 542 12.91 -6.37 -4.33
N VAL A 543 12.20 -5.43 -3.71
CA VAL A 543 10.79 -5.57 -3.35
C VAL A 543 9.92 -5.72 -4.57
N LEU A 544 10.13 -4.87 -5.60
CA LEU A 544 9.36 -4.98 -6.84
C LEU A 544 9.64 -6.29 -7.57
N VAL A 545 10.90 -6.63 -7.78
CA VAL A 545 11.30 -7.86 -8.48
C VAL A 545 10.74 -9.09 -7.77
N ASN A 546 10.78 -9.12 -6.44
CA ASN A 546 10.20 -10.18 -5.65
C ASN A 546 8.68 -10.29 -5.82
N ARG A 547 7.96 -9.16 -5.91
CA ARG A 547 6.52 -9.17 -6.18
C ARG A 547 6.21 -9.65 -7.60
N VAL A 548 6.97 -9.21 -8.61
CA VAL A 548 6.81 -9.71 -9.99
C VAL A 548 7.07 -11.22 -10.03
N TRP A 549 8.11 -11.70 -9.37
CA TRP A 549 8.37 -13.14 -9.22
C TRP A 549 7.18 -13.86 -8.57
N ARG A 550 6.69 -13.33 -7.45
CA ARG A 550 5.54 -13.91 -6.74
C ARG A 550 4.30 -13.98 -7.63
N TRP A 551 4.02 -12.95 -8.42
CA TRP A 551 2.86 -12.92 -9.29
C TRP A 551 2.96 -13.94 -10.43
N HIS A 552 4.17 -14.25 -10.93
CA HIS A 552 4.38 -15.32 -11.90
C HIS A 552 4.37 -16.72 -11.29
N PHE A 553 5.00 -16.92 -10.13
CA PHE A 553 5.22 -18.25 -9.56
C PHE A 553 4.31 -18.60 -8.39
N GLY A 554 3.50 -17.65 -7.90
CA GLY A 554 2.59 -17.82 -6.76
C GLY A 554 3.22 -17.61 -5.40
N LYS A 555 4.56 -17.64 -5.28
CA LYS A 555 5.32 -17.31 -4.07
C LYS A 555 6.50 -16.43 -4.45
N GLY A 556 6.96 -15.55 -3.54
CA GLY A 556 8.15 -14.74 -3.74
C GLY A 556 9.44 -15.50 -3.44
N LEU A 557 10.58 -15.03 -3.94
CA LEU A 557 11.90 -15.44 -3.45
C LEU A 557 12.00 -15.13 -1.96
N VAL A 558 11.49 -13.97 -1.53
CA VAL A 558 11.12 -13.63 -0.16
C VAL A 558 9.61 -13.86 -0.04
N ARG A 559 9.19 -14.83 0.77
CA ARG A 559 7.78 -15.24 0.87
C ARG A 559 6.89 -14.24 1.60
N THR A 560 7.47 -13.23 2.25
CA THR A 560 6.80 -12.10 2.90
C THR A 560 7.00 -10.82 2.09
N PRO A 561 6.29 -10.61 0.95
CA PRO A 561 6.61 -9.52 0.01
C PRO A 561 6.36 -8.11 0.56
N ASP A 562 5.59 -7.99 1.65
CA ASP A 562 5.31 -6.73 2.33
C ASP A 562 6.14 -6.54 3.60
N ASN A 563 7.04 -7.51 3.92
CA ASN A 563 7.93 -7.43 5.06
C ASN A 563 9.30 -8.06 4.74
N PHE A 564 10.28 -7.21 4.44
CA PHE A 564 11.69 -7.52 4.23
C PHE A 564 12.52 -7.28 5.50
N GLY A 565 11.90 -6.77 6.56
CA GLY A 565 12.53 -6.56 7.86
C GLY A 565 12.84 -7.86 8.60
N MET A 566 13.27 -7.71 9.83
CA MET A 566 13.76 -8.83 10.67
C MET A 566 12.72 -9.93 10.93
N LEU A 567 11.42 -9.62 10.81
CA LEU A 567 10.35 -10.63 10.94
C LEU A 567 9.92 -11.22 9.60
N GLY A 568 10.45 -10.69 8.50
CA GLY A 568 10.25 -11.27 7.17
C GLY A 568 11.05 -12.56 6.99
N GLU A 569 10.67 -13.35 6.00
CA GLU A 569 11.47 -14.51 5.61
C GLU A 569 12.73 -14.07 4.86
N THR A 570 13.79 -14.83 5.04
CA THR A 570 15.01 -14.67 4.22
C THR A 570 14.74 -15.17 2.80
N PRO A 571 15.34 -14.56 1.78
CA PRO A 571 15.18 -15.03 0.41
C PRO A 571 15.70 -16.46 0.24
N THR A 572 14.97 -17.26 -0.52
CA THR A 572 15.40 -18.64 -0.85
C THR A 572 16.63 -18.64 -1.75
N HIS A 573 16.75 -17.63 -2.62
CA HIS A 573 17.82 -17.43 -3.57
C HIS A 573 18.27 -15.95 -3.52
N PRO A 574 19.07 -15.56 -2.50
CA PRO A 574 19.46 -14.18 -2.30
C PRO A 574 20.26 -13.62 -3.49
N GLU A 575 21.14 -14.41 -4.06
CA GLU A 575 21.95 -14.01 -5.22
C GLU A 575 21.06 -13.76 -6.45
N LEU A 576 20.07 -14.60 -6.69
CA LEU A 576 19.11 -14.41 -7.78
C LEU A 576 18.30 -13.12 -7.60
N LEU A 577 17.87 -12.84 -6.36
CA LEU A 577 17.11 -11.64 -6.06
C LEU A 577 17.94 -10.38 -6.38
N ASP A 578 19.19 -10.36 -5.97
CA ASP A 578 20.11 -9.26 -6.23
C ASP A 578 20.41 -9.13 -7.72
N TRP A 579 20.72 -10.23 -8.38
CA TRP A 579 20.97 -10.26 -9.82
C TRP A 579 19.78 -9.72 -10.61
N LEU A 580 18.56 -10.16 -10.31
CA LEU A 580 17.35 -9.68 -10.98
C LEU A 580 17.11 -8.19 -10.72
N ALA A 581 17.32 -7.72 -9.49
CA ALA A 581 17.17 -6.30 -9.15
C ALA A 581 18.13 -5.42 -9.95
N LEU A 582 19.40 -5.83 -10.08
CA LEU A 582 20.39 -5.11 -10.87
C LEU A 582 20.10 -5.16 -12.36
N ARG A 583 19.77 -6.33 -12.92
CA ARG A 583 19.39 -6.45 -14.35
C ARG A 583 18.16 -5.60 -14.67
N PHE A 584 17.20 -5.51 -13.76
CA PHE A 584 16.04 -4.64 -13.91
C PHE A 584 16.43 -3.15 -14.00
N VAL A 585 17.34 -2.70 -13.12
CA VAL A 585 17.88 -1.33 -13.17
C VAL A 585 18.63 -1.07 -14.46
N GLU A 586 19.51 -1.97 -14.87
CA GLU A 586 20.31 -1.85 -16.11
C GLU A 586 19.44 -1.79 -17.36
N GLN A 587 18.29 -2.42 -17.34
CA GLN A 587 17.30 -2.42 -18.43
C GLN A 587 16.35 -1.21 -18.35
N GLY A 588 16.72 -0.14 -17.63
CA GLY A 588 15.94 1.09 -17.52
C GLY A 588 14.66 0.95 -16.71
N THR A 589 14.63 -0.01 -15.77
CA THR A 589 13.50 -0.31 -14.92
C THR A 589 12.20 -0.63 -15.69
N SER A 590 12.34 -1.31 -16.86
CA SER A 590 11.23 -1.78 -17.70
C SER A 590 10.62 -3.07 -17.15
N LEU A 591 9.33 -3.02 -16.80
CA LEU A 591 8.60 -4.20 -16.34
C LEU A 591 8.46 -5.25 -17.46
N LYS A 592 8.23 -4.82 -18.70
CA LYS A 592 8.13 -5.75 -19.82
C LYS A 592 9.43 -6.50 -20.07
N GLN A 593 10.60 -5.87 -19.86
CA GLN A 593 11.90 -6.57 -19.95
C GLN A 593 12.07 -7.58 -18.80
N LEU A 594 11.63 -7.23 -17.58
CA LEU A 594 11.67 -8.17 -16.46
C LEU A 594 10.78 -9.39 -16.72
N HIS A 595 9.59 -9.19 -17.28
CA HIS A 595 8.71 -10.28 -17.68
C HIS A 595 9.36 -11.20 -18.72
N ARG A 596 9.99 -10.63 -19.75
CA ARG A 596 10.73 -11.40 -20.76
C ARG A 596 11.81 -12.26 -20.10
N MET A 597 12.61 -11.66 -19.24
CA MET A 597 13.70 -12.35 -18.55
C MET A 597 13.18 -13.54 -17.73
N ILE A 598 12.07 -13.37 -17.01
CA ILE A 598 11.47 -14.43 -16.20
C ILE A 598 10.79 -15.48 -17.09
N MET A 599 9.92 -15.08 -18.01
CA MET A 599 9.07 -16.01 -18.76
C MET A 599 9.83 -16.83 -19.81
N LEU A 600 10.94 -16.30 -20.33
CA LEU A 600 11.77 -17.04 -21.27
C LEU A 600 12.77 -17.97 -20.59
N SER A 601 12.87 -17.97 -19.27
CA SER A 601 13.69 -18.91 -18.52
C SER A 601 13.13 -20.33 -18.58
N SER A 602 13.99 -21.34 -18.51
CA SER A 602 13.60 -22.75 -18.33
C SER A 602 12.78 -22.92 -17.05
N THR A 603 13.08 -22.15 -16.00
CA THR A 603 12.38 -22.16 -14.71
C THR A 603 10.89 -21.82 -14.84
N TYR A 604 10.53 -20.81 -15.62
CA TYR A 604 9.12 -20.49 -15.87
C TYR A 604 8.43 -21.54 -16.75
N GLN A 605 9.17 -22.13 -17.66
CA GLN A 605 8.68 -23.09 -18.64
C GLN A 605 8.63 -24.54 -18.13
N GLN A 606 8.98 -24.78 -16.87
CA GLN A 606 8.86 -26.09 -16.21
C GLN A 606 7.40 -26.58 -16.18
N SER A 607 7.25 -27.90 -16.23
CA SER A 607 6.01 -28.59 -15.90
C SER A 607 5.65 -28.42 -14.42
N SER A 608 4.36 -28.51 -14.12
CA SER A 608 3.87 -28.59 -12.73
C SER A 608 3.99 -30.01 -12.15
N GLN A 609 4.43 -31.01 -12.94
CA GLN A 609 4.70 -32.36 -12.45
C GLN A 609 6.15 -32.42 -11.96
N PRO A 610 6.40 -32.58 -10.67
CA PRO A 610 7.75 -32.65 -10.15
C PRO A 610 8.46 -33.93 -10.58
N HIS A 611 9.78 -33.87 -10.66
CA HIS A 611 10.58 -35.07 -10.57
C HIS A 611 10.27 -35.77 -9.25
N GLU A 612 10.13 -37.10 -9.22
CA GLU A 612 9.69 -37.83 -8.02
C GLU A 612 10.56 -37.53 -6.79
N GLU A 613 11.89 -37.55 -6.97
CA GLU A 613 12.84 -37.27 -5.89
C GLU A 613 12.75 -35.81 -5.43
N THR A 614 12.68 -34.85 -6.37
CA THR A 614 12.54 -33.44 -6.05
C THR A 614 11.22 -33.13 -5.34
N GLY A 615 10.12 -33.76 -5.77
CA GLY A 615 8.81 -33.59 -5.12
C GLY A 615 8.77 -34.14 -3.70
N LYS A 616 9.56 -35.19 -3.39
CA LYS A 616 9.69 -35.73 -2.03
C LYS A 616 10.60 -34.87 -1.14
N ALA A 617 11.72 -34.41 -1.71
CA ALA A 617 12.73 -33.66 -0.96
C ALA A 617 12.31 -32.19 -0.70
N ASP A 618 11.62 -31.56 -1.66
CA ASP A 618 11.14 -30.18 -1.58
C ASP A 618 9.63 -30.09 -1.87
N PRO A 619 8.78 -30.59 -0.97
CA PRO A 619 7.33 -30.56 -1.17
C PRO A 619 6.77 -29.13 -1.24
N GLU A 620 7.38 -28.16 -0.55
CA GLU A 620 7.00 -26.75 -0.57
C GLU A 620 7.53 -25.98 -1.79
N ASN A 621 8.31 -26.64 -2.66
CA ASN A 621 8.93 -26.04 -3.83
C ASN A 621 9.77 -24.78 -3.52
N ARG A 622 10.55 -24.85 -2.44
CA ARG A 622 11.44 -23.73 -2.03
C ARG A 622 12.63 -23.56 -2.98
N LEU A 623 12.99 -24.61 -3.70
CA LEU A 623 14.09 -24.65 -4.67
C LEU A 623 13.64 -24.40 -6.10
N TRP A 624 12.36 -24.12 -6.33
CA TRP A 624 11.79 -23.84 -7.66
C TRP A 624 12.00 -24.95 -8.69
N GLY A 625 11.96 -26.20 -8.21
CA GLY A 625 12.17 -27.39 -9.02
C GLY A 625 11.00 -27.76 -9.94
N ARG A 626 9.86 -27.07 -9.84
CA ARG A 626 8.69 -27.24 -10.71
C ARG A 626 7.90 -25.93 -10.78
N PHE A 627 6.99 -25.82 -11.73
CA PHE A 627 5.98 -24.78 -11.71
C PHE A 627 4.84 -25.15 -10.73
N GLU A 628 4.28 -24.20 -9.99
CA GLU A 628 3.18 -24.45 -9.06
C GLU A 628 1.83 -24.42 -9.76
N VAL A 629 0.94 -25.37 -9.41
CA VAL A 629 -0.47 -25.28 -9.80
C VAL A 629 -1.13 -24.20 -8.97
N ARG A 630 -1.76 -23.25 -9.63
CA ARG A 630 -2.37 -22.09 -8.97
C ARG A 630 -3.82 -21.89 -9.38
N ARG A 631 -4.68 -21.55 -8.41
CA ARG A 631 -6.01 -21.05 -8.73
C ARG A 631 -5.89 -19.64 -9.33
N LEU A 632 -6.70 -19.36 -10.33
CA LEU A 632 -6.87 -18.01 -10.88
C LEU A 632 -7.45 -17.09 -9.81
N GLU A 633 -7.13 -15.81 -9.89
CA GLU A 633 -7.72 -14.77 -9.03
C GLU A 633 -9.17 -14.47 -9.45
N ALA A 634 -9.94 -13.89 -8.54
CA ALA A 634 -11.36 -13.60 -8.70
C ALA A 634 -11.69 -12.90 -10.02
N GLU A 635 -10.91 -11.86 -10.35
CA GLU A 635 -11.08 -11.08 -11.57
C GLU A 635 -10.83 -11.92 -12.83
N ALA A 636 -9.76 -12.74 -12.81
CA ALA A 636 -9.42 -13.59 -13.95
C ALA A 636 -10.46 -14.70 -14.16
N ILE A 637 -11.03 -15.26 -13.08
CA ILE A 637 -12.13 -16.23 -13.16
C ILE A 637 -13.35 -15.58 -13.81
N ARG A 638 -13.80 -14.43 -13.30
CA ARG A 638 -14.97 -13.73 -13.83
C ARG A 638 -14.76 -13.31 -15.29
N ASP A 639 -13.61 -12.76 -15.60
CA ASP A 639 -13.29 -12.32 -16.96
C ASP A 639 -13.21 -13.50 -17.94
N ALA A 640 -12.66 -14.65 -17.49
CA ALA A 640 -12.63 -15.87 -18.28
C ALA A 640 -14.04 -16.43 -18.56
N LEU A 641 -14.95 -16.41 -17.58
CA LEU A 641 -16.36 -16.78 -17.76
C LEU A 641 -17.02 -15.95 -18.87
N LEU A 642 -16.84 -14.63 -18.80
CA LEU A 642 -17.39 -13.71 -19.81
C LEU A 642 -16.73 -13.90 -21.18
N ALA A 643 -15.41 -14.14 -21.21
CA ALA A 643 -14.66 -14.34 -22.45
C ALA A 643 -15.09 -15.64 -23.18
N VAL A 644 -15.20 -16.74 -22.42
CA VAL A 644 -15.63 -18.04 -22.96
C VAL A 644 -17.08 -17.99 -23.44
N GLY A 645 -17.96 -17.33 -22.67
CA GLY A 645 -19.34 -17.07 -23.10
C GLY A 645 -19.51 -16.05 -24.25
N GLY A 646 -18.42 -15.40 -24.69
CA GLY A 646 -18.46 -14.41 -25.77
C GLY A 646 -19.14 -13.09 -25.39
N LYS A 647 -19.31 -12.80 -24.11
CA LYS A 647 -19.98 -11.61 -23.58
C LYS A 647 -19.02 -10.56 -23.00
N LEU A 648 -17.71 -10.82 -22.98
CA LEU A 648 -16.73 -9.90 -22.42
C LEU A 648 -16.66 -8.58 -23.21
N ASP A 649 -16.98 -7.48 -22.55
CA ASP A 649 -16.78 -6.12 -23.06
C ASP A 649 -15.34 -5.68 -22.75
N ARG A 650 -14.56 -5.40 -23.80
CA ARG A 650 -13.15 -5.00 -23.72
C ARG A 650 -12.96 -3.48 -23.70
N THR A 651 -14.03 -2.69 -23.51
CA THR A 651 -13.91 -1.23 -23.37
C THR A 651 -13.02 -0.88 -22.18
N MET A 652 -12.01 -0.08 -22.41
CA MET A 652 -11.04 0.34 -21.40
C MET A 652 -11.41 1.68 -20.77
N GLY A 653 -10.95 1.88 -19.53
CA GLY A 653 -10.98 3.16 -18.84
C GLY A 653 -12.36 3.63 -18.38
N GLY A 654 -12.42 4.76 -17.69
CA GLY A 654 -13.64 5.37 -17.20
C GLY A 654 -14.27 4.68 -15.99
N SER A 655 -15.28 5.29 -15.42
CA SER A 655 -15.95 4.81 -14.21
C SER A 655 -17.26 4.08 -14.52
N LEU A 656 -17.52 3.01 -13.79
CA LEU A 656 -18.83 2.36 -13.69
C LEU A 656 -19.58 2.77 -12.40
N LEU A 657 -18.99 3.67 -11.62
CA LEU A 657 -19.61 4.13 -10.39
C LEU A 657 -20.83 5.01 -10.69
N THR A 658 -21.96 4.66 -10.11
CA THR A 658 -23.22 5.40 -10.27
C THR A 658 -23.39 6.49 -9.22
N VAL A 659 -22.61 6.42 -8.13
CA VAL A 659 -22.64 7.37 -7.01
C VAL A 659 -21.73 8.56 -7.32
N LYS A 660 -22.22 9.76 -7.09
CA LYS A 660 -21.46 11.01 -7.30
C LYS A 660 -20.25 11.09 -6.36
N ASN A 661 -19.23 11.79 -6.79
CA ASN A 661 -18.05 12.05 -5.97
C ASN A 661 -18.45 12.65 -4.60
N ARG A 662 -17.88 12.12 -3.53
CA ARG A 662 -18.14 12.52 -2.13
C ARG A 662 -19.60 12.29 -1.66
N ALA A 663 -20.44 11.55 -2.40
CA ALA A 663 -21.74 11.12 -1.93
C ALA A 663 -21.67 9.76 -1.23
N TYR A 664 -22.64 9.47 -0.36
CA TYR A 664 -22.70 8.21 0.37
C TYR A 664 -23.18 7.07 -0.55
N PHE A 665 -22.60 5.88 -0.38
CA PHE A 665 -23.03 4.65 -1.05
C PHE A 665 -24.32 4.11 -0.50
N PHE A 666 -24.56 4.30 0.80
CA PHE A 666 -25.72 3.81 1.51
C PHE A 666 -26.57 5.01 1.91
N ASP A 667 -27.87 4.90 1.73
CA ASP A 667 -28.81 5.82 2.35
C ASP A 667 -28.97 5.48 3.85
N HIS A 668 -29.77 6.26 4.59
CA HIS A 668 -30.07 6.02 6.01
C HIS A 668 -30.79 4.69 6.25
N THR A 669 -31.24 3.98 5.21
CA THR A 669 -31.86 2.66 5.29
C THR A 669 -30.87 1.54 5.01
N SER A 670 -29.60 1.82 4.84
CA SER A 670 -28.50 0.89 4.49
C SER A 670 -28.69 0.20 3.13
N LYS A 671 -29.45 0.81 2.23
CA LYS A 671 -29.62 0.29 0.86
C LYS A 671 -28.37 0.63 0.03
N ASP A 672 -27.68 -0.40 -0.41
CA ASP A 672 -26.56 -0.27 -1.34
C ASP A 672 -27.07 0.10 -2.74
N LEU A 673 -26.50 1.15 -3.31
CA LEU A 673 -26.78 1.64 -4.65
C LEU A 673 -25.79 1.13 -5.71
N THR A 674 -24.81 0.34 -5.31
CA THR A 674 -23.79 -0.22 -6.21
C THR A 674 -24.37 -1.35 -7.03
N THR A 675 -24.08 -1.39 -8.32
CA THR A 675 -24.43 -2.51 -9.20
C THR A 675 -23.19 -3.11 -9.84
N TYR A 676 -23.21 -4.42 -10.06
CA TYR A 676 -22.13 -5.17 -10.70
C TYR A 676 -22.57 -5.81 -12.01
N ASP A 677 -23.72 -5.40 -12.56
CA ASP A 677 -24.31 -5.88 -13.80
C ASP A 677 -23.62 -5.26 -15.04
N SER A 678 -22.34 -5.52 -15.18
CA SER A 678 -21.54 -5.06 -16.31
C SER A 678 -20.73 -6.22 -16.86
N ASN A 679 -20.63 -6.33 -18.17
CA ASN A 679 -19.78 -7.31 -18.85
C ASN A 679 -18.35 -6.80 -19.08
N ARG A 680 -18.00 -5.60 -18.59
CA ARG A 680 -16.64 -5.09 -18.69
C ARG A 680 -15.68 -5.91 -17.83
N ARG A 681 -14.37 -5.76 -18.15
CA ARG A 681 -13.30 -6.37 -17.35
C ARG A 681 -13.46 -6.02 -15.86
N SER A 682 -13.18 -7.00 -15.03
CA SER A 682 -13.34 -6.91 -13.57
C SER A 682 -12.59 -5.77 -12.92
N ILE A 683 -11.46 -5.33 -13.50
CA ILE A 683 -10.69 -4.17 -13.01
C ILE A 683 -11.50 -2.86 -13.02
N TYR A 684 -12.53 -2.76 -13.86
CA TYR A 684 -13.39 -1.57 -13.98
C TYR A 684 -14.63 -1.60 -13.08
N LEU A 685 -14.91 -2.75 -12.45
CA LEU A 685 -15.99 -2.82 -11.46
C LEU A 685 -15.67 -1.96 -10.23
N PRO A 686 -16.67 -1.29 -9.63
CA PRO A 686 -16.45 -0.51 -8.43
C PRO A 686 -15.92 -1.37 -7.27
N ILE A 687 -14.90 -0.87 -6.59
CA ILE A 687 -14.39 -1.46 -5.33
C ILE A 687 -14.87 -0.59 -4.18
N VAL A 688 -15.91 -1.05 -3.49
CA VAL A 688 -16.51 -0.36 -2.35
C VAL A 688 -15.98 -0.98 -1.07
N ARG A 689 -15.19 -0.24 -0.29
CA ARG A 689 -14.70 -0.70 1.02
C ARG A 689 -15.89 -1.00 1.94
N ASN A 690 -15.74 -2.00 2.78
CA ASN A 690 -16.80 -2.54 3.65
C ASN A 690 -17.96 -3.23 2.92
N ASN A 691 -17.96 -3.24 1.58
CA ASN A 691 -18.99 -3.91 0.75
C ASN A 691 -18.40 -4.40 -0.58
N ILE A 692 -17.39 -5.26 -0.49
CA ILE A 692 -16.76 -5.86 -1.67
C ILE A 692 -17.76 -6.77 -2.38
N TYR A 693 -17.78 -6.77 -3.69
CA TYR A 693 -18.60 -7.65 -4.52
C TYR A 693 -18.47 -9.12 -4.07
N ASP A 694 -19.59 -9.78 -3.76
CA ASP A 694 -19.62 -11.12 -3.14
C ASP A 694 -18.79 -12.14 -3.89
N VAL A 695 -18.81 -12.11 -5.24
CA VAL A 695 -17.99 -13.00 -6.07
C VAL A 695 -16.50 -12.79 -5.82
N PHE A 696 -16.07 -11.54 -5.66
CA PHE A 696 -14.68 -11.22 -5.37
C PHE A 696 -14.32 -11.65 -3.95
N GLN A 697 -15.15 -11.33 -2.98
CA GLN A 697 -14.91 -11.70 -1.58
C GLN A 697 -14.81 -13.22 -1.39
N LEU A 698 -15.70 -13.99 -2.01
CA LEU A 698 -15.68 -15.46 -1.96
C LEU A 698 -14.44 -16.07 -2.63
N LEU A 699 -13.84 -15.37 -3.59
CA LEU A 699 -12.66 -15.81 -4.32
C LEU A 699 -11.36 -15.13 -3.84
N ASP A 700 -11.31 -14.76 -2.56
CA ASP A 700 -10.12 -14.24 -1.86
C ASP A 700 -9.62 -12.89 -2.39
N TYR A 701 -10.53 -11.99 -2.79
CA TYR A 701 -10.16 -10.60 -3.07
C TYR A 701 -9.61 -9.94 -1.78
N PRO A 702 -8.52 -9.17 -1.84
CA PRO A 702 -7.91 -8.58 -0.65
C PRO A 702 -8.76 -7.46 -0.05
N ASP A 703 -8.50 -7.16 1.23
CA ASP A 703 -9.02 -5.96 1.87
C ASP A 703 -8.43 -4.71 1.20
N ALA A 704 -9.30 -3.92 0.57
CA ALA A 704 -8.91 -2.70 -0.13
C ALA A 704 -8.54 -1.54 0.82
N ALA A 705 -8.53 -1.75 2.15
CA ALA A 705 -8.09 -0.76 3.13
C ALA A 705 -6.60 -0.88 3.47
N VAL A 706 -5.95 -1.97 3.12
CA VAL A 706 -4.55 -2.24 3.46
C VAL A 706 -3.71 -2.59 2.23
N THR A 707 -2.42 -2.26 2.28
CA THR A 707 -1.44 -2.67 1.28
C THR A 707 -1.35 -4.20 1.24
N THR A 708 -1.54 -4.80 0.07
CA THR A 708 -1.50 -6.25 -0.12
C THR A 708 -0.59 -6.61 -1.29
N GLY A 709 0.59 -7.10 -0.99
CA GLY A 709 1.53 -7.66 -1.99
C GLY A 709 1.37 -9.16 -2.21
N ASP A 710 0.64 -9.83 -1.31
CA ASP A 710 0.36 -11.27 -1.35
C ASP A 710 -1.09 -11.56 -1.00
N ARG A 711 -1.90 -11.90 -2.02
CA ARG A 711 -3.27 -12.33 -1.79
C ARG A 711 -3.30 -13.72 -1.17
N ALA A 712 -4.15 -13.94 -0.17
CA ALA A 712 -4.48 -15.27 0.28
C ALA A 712 -5.07 -16.11 -0.86
N THR A 713 -4.83 -17.41 -0.82
CA THR A 713 -5.49 -18.36 -1.73
C THR A 713 -6.03 -19.51 -0.88
N THR A 714 -7.34 -19.52 -0.70
CA THR A 714 -8.03 -20.55 0.08
C THR A 714 -8.71 -21.56 -0.83
N THR A 715 -9.02 -22.73 -0.30
CA THR A 715 -9.88 -23.73 -0.96
C THR A 715 -10.96 -24.11 0.04
N VAL A 716 -12.12 -23.50 -0.11
CA VAL A 716 -13.25 -23.64 0.85
C VAL A 716 -14.56 -23.96 0.11
N ALA A 717 -15.45 -24.67 0.79
CA ALA A 717 -16.72 -25.12 0.21
C ALA A 717 -17.58 -23.96 -0.42
N PRO A 718 -17.65 -22.75 0.14
CA PRO A 718 -18.38 -21.66 -0.48
C PRO A 718 -17.94 -21.31 -1.90
N GLN A 719 -16.65 -21.49 -2.24
CA GLN A 719 -16.13 -21.27 -3.61
C GLN A 719 -16.72 -22.28 -4.59
N ALA A 720 -16.79 -23.56 -4.20
CA ALA A 720 -17.43 -24.58 -5.03
C ALA A 720 -18.94 -24.31 -5.19
N LEU A 721 -19.61 -23.87 -4.12
CA LEU A 721 -21.02 -23.50 -4.18
C LEU A 721 -21.26 -22.28 -5.08
N LEU A 722 -20.36 -21.30 -5.07
CA LEU A 722 -20.41 -20.17 -5.99
C LEU A 722 -20.36 -20.65 -7.45
N MET A 723 -19.43 -21.55 -7.77
CA MET A 723 -19.26 -22.08 -9.14
C MET A 723 -20.46 -22.95 -9.59
N LEU A 724 -21.22 -23.49 -8.64
CA LEU A 724 -22.38 -24.33 -8.97
C LEU A 724 -23.73 -23.58 -8.99
N ASN A 725 -23.87 -22.51 -8.18
CA ASN A 725 -25.21 -21.97 -7.87
C ASN A 725 -25.35 -20.47 -8.14
N SER A 726 -24.26 -19.75 -8.48
CA SER A 726 -24.39 -18.30 -8.65
C SER A 726 -25.03 -17.92 -9.98
N ASP A 727 -25.78 -16.82 -9.98
CA ASP A 727 -26.37 -16.25 -11.19
C ASP A 727 -25.31 -15.87 -12.25
N LEU A 728 -24.10 -15.51 -11.81
CA LEU A 728 -22.99 -15.22 -12.72
C LEU A 728 -22.65 -16.47 -13.55
N ILE A 729 -22.53 -17.63 -12.89
CA ILE A 729 -22.17 -18.88 -13.56
C ILE A 729 -23.35 -19.36 -14.44
N ALA A 730 -24.59 -19.25 -13.97
CA ALA A 730 -25.77 -19.60 -14.76
C ALA A 730 -25.81 -18.78 -16.06
N ARG A 731 -25.71 -17.45 -15.97
CA ARG A 731 -25.67 -16.56 -17.14
C ARG A 731 -24.48 -16.83 -18.07
N ALA A 732 -23.31 -17.12 -17.50
CA ALA A 732 -22.14 -17.46 -18.31
C ALA A 732 -22.31 -18.80 -19.03
N SER A 733 -22.95 -19.79 -18.38
CA SER A 733 -23.27 -21.10 -18.96
C SER A 733 -24.26 -20.99 -20.10
N ASP A 734 -25.34 -20.20 -19.94
CA ASP A 734 -26.31 -19.90 -20.96
C ASP A 734 -25.65 -19.24 -22.19
N ALA A 735 -24.84 -18.20 -21.94
CA ALA A 735 -24.11 -17.51 -23.00
C ALA A 735 -23.12 -18.42 -23.72
N PHE A 736 -22.44 -19.31 -22.98
CA PHE A 736 -21.53 -20.28 -23.55
C PHE A 736 -22.28 -21.31 -24.41
N ALA A 737 -23.41 -21.84 -23.95
CA ALA A 737 -24.26 -22.73 -24.71
C ALA A 737 -24.79 -22.07 -26.00
N GLU A 738 -25.25 -20.81 -25.93
CA GLU A 738 -25.64 -20.01 -27.11
C GLU A 738 -24.52 -19.91 -28.14
N ARG A 739 -23.28 -19.74 -27.69
CA ARG A 739 -22.10 -19.64 -28.56
C ARG A 739 -21.77 -20.95 -29.25
N LEU A 740 -22.01 -22.10 -28.61
CA LEU A 740 -21.70 -23.44 -29.12
C LEU A 740 -22.81 -23.98 -30.03
N VAL A 741 -24.06 -23.67 -29.73
CA VAL A 741 -25.23 -24.19 -30.50
C VAL A 741 -25.36 -23.39 -31.78
N THR A 742 -24.50 -23.71 -32.76
CA THR A 742 -24.55 -23.14 -34.11
C THR A 742 -25.31 -24.05 -35.07
N PRO A 743 -25.99 -23.52 -36.11
CA PRO A 743 -26.64 -24.34 -37.13
C PRO A 743 -25.65 -25.32 -37.78
N ASN A 744 -26.10 -26.55 -37.97
CA ASN A 744 -25.36 -27.64 -38.63
C ASN A 744 -24.13 -28.19 -37.90
N SER A 745 -23.85 -27.80 -36.65
CA SER A 745 -22.81 -28.43 -35.83
C SER A 745 -23.34 -29.65 -35.10
N SER A 746 -22.56 -30.75 -35.12
CA SER A 746 -22.88 -31.96 -34.32
C SER A 746 -22.51 -31.73 -32.85
N ASP A 747 -23.11 -32.56 -31.97
CA ASP A 747 -22.75 -32.50 -30.51
C ASP A 747 -21.27 -32.77 -30.29
N GLU A 748 -20.65 -33.66 -31.05
CA GLU A 748 -19.22 -33.90 -30.99
C GLU A 748 -18.41 -32.64 -31.31
N GLN A 749 -18.76 -31.93 -32.37
CA GLN A 749 -18.10 -30.68 -32.74
C GLN A 749 -18.25 -29.62 -31.66
N ARG A 750 -19.45 -29.50 -31.07
CA ARG A 750 -19.72 -28.55 -29.95
C ARG A 750 -18.95 -28.89 -28.69
N ILE A 751 -18.88 -30.18 -28.33
CA ILE A 751 -18.08 -30.63 -27.16
C ILE A 751 -16.61 -30.32 -27.39
N ARG A 752 -16.04 -30.60 -28.57
CA ARG A 752 -14.68 -30.24 -28.92
C ARG A 752 -14.42 -28.75 -28.78
N GLN A 753 -15.29 -27.94 -29.35
CA GLN A 753 -15.22 -26.50 -29.27
C GLN A 753 -15.34 -26.00 -27.82
N ALA A 754 -16.19 -26.61 -27.01
CA ALA A 754 -16.30 -26.26 -25.59
C ALA A 754 -14.98 -26.45 -24.85
N TYR A 755 -14.30 -27.57 -25.04
CA TYR A 755 -12.99 -27.84 -24.43
C TYR A 755 -11.90 -26.91 -24.95
N GLU A 756 -11.88 -26.62 -26.25
CA GLU A 756 -10.91 -25.71 -26.85
C GLU A 756 -11.06 -24.27 -26.30
N LEU A 757 -12.29 -23.79 -26.16
CA LEU A 757 -12.58 -22.47 -25.62
C LEU A 757 -12.30 -22.37 -24.12
N ALA A 758 -12.66 -23.38 -23.33
CA ALA A 758 -12.55 -23.34 -21.87
C ALA A 758 -11.16 -23.75 -21.37
N TYR A 759 -10.57 -24.77 -21.98
CA TYR A 759 -9.34 -25.40 -21.50
C TYR A 759 -8.13 -25.25 -22.43
N GLY A 760 -8.34 -24.80 -23.68
CA GLY A 760 -7.29 -24.68 -24.70
C GLY A 760 -6.80 -26.02 -25.25
N ARG A 761 -7.59 -27.09 -25.09
CA ARG A 761 -7.28 -28.44 -25.55
C ARG A 761 -8.54 -29.15 -26.09
N PRO A 762 -8.40 -30.14 -26.99
CA PRO A 762 -9.52 -31.02 -27.34
C PRO A 762 -9.89 -31.96 -26.15
N PRO A 763 -11.11 -32.46 -26.07
CA PRO A 763 -11.47 -33.53 -25.14
C PRO A 763 -10.76 -34.83 -25.54
N SER A 764 -10.48 -35.68 -24.54
CA SER A 764 -10.13 -37.09 -24.76
C SER A 764 -11.35 -37.87 -25.26
N ASP A 765 -11.13 -39.09 -25.76
CA ASP A 765 -12.24 -39.95 -26.23
C ASP A 765 -13.22 -40.28 -25.10
N ALA A 766 -12.72 -40.43 -23.85
CA ALA A 766 -13.56 -40.66 -22.68
C ALA A 766 -14.40 -39.41 -22.34
N GLU A 767 -13.79 -38.24 -22.27
CA GLU A 767 -14.50 -36.96 -22.02
C GLU A 767 -15.55 -36.66 -23.11
N LEU A 768 -15.25 -36.99 -24.36
CA LEU A 768 -16.21 -36.88 -25.47
C LEU A 768 -17.40 -37.83 -25.30
N ALA A 769 -17.15 -39.09 -24.91
CA ALA A 769 -18.20 -40.06 -24.63
C ALA A 769 -19.08 -39.65 -23.44
N ASP A 770 -18.45 -39.20 -22.34
CA ASP A 770 -19.13 -38.69 -21.14
C ASP A 770 -20.00 -37.47 -21.46
N GLY A 771 -19.49 -36.53 -22.25
CA GLY A 771 -20.25 -35.37 -22.72
C GLY A 771 -21.50 -35.73 -23.52
N LYS A 772 -21.39 -36.67 -24.46
CA LYS A 772 -22.54 -37.17 -25.24
C LYS A 772 -23.57 -37.86 -24.34
N GLN A 773 -23.10 -38.70 -23.39
CA GLN A 773 -23.98 -39.37 -22.43
C GLN A 773 -24.69 -38.36 -21.53
N PHE A 774 -23.98 -37.34 -21.03
CA PHE A 774 -24.56 -36.26 -20.20
C PHE A 774 -25.67 -35.54 -20.92
N LEU A 775 -25.43 -35.07 -22.15
CA LEU A 775 -26.42 -34.35 -22.99
C LEU A 775 -27.67 -35.22 -23.23
N THR A 776 -27.50 -36.50 -23.57
CA THR A 776 -28.60 -37.43 -23.75
C THR A 776 -29.44 -37.58 -22.46
N ALA A 777 -28.79 -37.77 -21.32
CA ALA A 777 -29.46 -37.93 -20.04
C ALA A 777 -30.17 -36.64 -19.61
N ALA A 778 -29.54 -35.50 -19.81
CA ALA A 778 -30.13 -34.18 -19.50
C ALA A 778 -31.37 -33.91 -20.35
N GLU A 779 -31.34 -34.16 -21.65
CA GLU A 779 -32.50 -33.99 -22.51
C GLU A 779 -33.66 -34.93 -22.13
N GLN A 780 -33.37 -36.19 -21.77
CA GLN A 780 -34.38 -37.12 -21.25
C GLN A 780 -35.03 -36.63 -19.97
N THR A 781 -34.23 -36.16 -19.01
CA THR A 781 -34.75 -35.64 -17.74
C THR A 781 -35.59 -34.38 -17.94
N LEU A 782 -35.13 -33.46 -18.79
CA LEU A 782 -35.85 -32.24 -19.08
C LEU A 782 -37.13 -32.45 -19.87
N ALA A 783 -37.28 -33.61 -20.55
CA ALA A 783 -38.50 -33.90 -21.31
C ALA A 783 -39.76 -33.99 -20.43
N GLU A 784 -39.60 -34.24 -19.14
CA GLU A 784 -40.72 -34.25 -18.16
C GLU A 784 -41.27 -32.85 -17.86
N THR A 785 -40.42 -31.82 -17.97
CA THR A 785 -40.74 -30.44 -17.52
C THR A 785 -40.78 -29.43 -18.68
N GLU A 786 -40.04 -29.66 -19.77
CA GLU A 786 -39.96 -28.76 -20.92
C GLU A 786 -40.37 -29.49 -22.21
N PRO A 787 -41.57 -29.21 -22.72
CA PRO A 787 -42.08 -29.90 -23.94
C PRO A 787 -41.41 -29.43 -25.22
N ASP A 788 -40.85 -28.21 -25.26
CA ASP A 788 -40.20 -27.68 -26.45
C ASP A 788 -38.79 -28.30 -26.61
N ALA A 789 -38.59 -29.03 -27.70
CA ALA A 789 -37.34 -29.75 -27.95
C ALA A 789 -36.14 -28.83 -28.16
N ALA A 790 -36.32 -27.66 -28.79
CA ALA A 790 -35.22 -26.71 -28.98
C ALA A 790 -34.81 -26.08 -27.66
N LYS A 791 -35.77 -25.73 -26.82
CA LYS A 791 -35.52 -25.19 -25.48
C LYS A 791 -34.91 -26.23 -24.54
N ARG A 792 -35.37 -27.50 -24.62
CA ARG A 792 -34.74 -28.63 -23.90
C ARG A 792 -33.26 -28.79 -24.23
N SER A 793 -32.97 -28.81 -25.56
CA SER A 793 -31.59 -28.90 -26.02
C SER A 793 -30.73 -27.74 -25.54
N GLN A 794 -31.25 -26.51 -25.56
CA GLN A 794 -30.56 -25.33 -25.03
C GLN A 794 -30.29 -25.47 -23.53
N LEU A 795 -31.25 -25.92 -22.74
CA LEU A 795 -31.08 -26.13 -21.29
C LEU A 795 -30.08 -27.27 -20.99
N ALA A 796 -30.10 -28.35 -21.78
CA ALA A 796 -29.12 -29.44 -21.63
C ALA A 796 -27.69 -28.95 -21.92
N TRP A 797 -27.53 -28.14 -22.94
CA TRP A 797 -26.23 -27.53 -23.26
C TRP A 797 -25.80 -26.51 -22.22
N SER A 798 -26.72 -25.70 -21.66
CA SER A 798 -26.40 -24.78 -20.56
C SER A 798 -25.90 -25.55 -19.33
N ALA A 799 -26.58 -26.63 -18.93
CA ALA A 799 -26.16 -27.49 -17.87
C ALA A 799 -24.79 -28.15 -18.10
N TYR A 800 -24.54 -28.59 -19.36
CA TYR A 800 -23.21 -29.13 -19.71
C TYR A 800 -22.11 -28.08 -19.63
N CYS A 801 -22.35 -26.88 -20.16
CA CYS A 801 -21.43 -25.75 -20.08
C CYS A 801 -21.13 -25.40 -18.63
N GLN A 802 -22.12 -25.46 -17.72
CA GLN A 802 -21.91 -25.23 -16.31
C GLN A 802 -20.91 -26.23 -15.71
N THR A 803 -21.00 -27.54 -16.10
CA THR A 803 -20.02 -28.53 -15.60
C THR A 803 -18.60 -28.21 -16.04
N ILE A 804 -18.42 -27.71 -17.27
CA ILE A 804 -17.12 -27.31 -17.80
C ILE A 804 -16.58 -26.09 -17.07
N LEU A 805 -17.41 -25.05 -16.87
CA LEU A 805 -17.01 -23.81 -16.21
C LEU A 805 -16.75 -23.99 -14.71
N ALA A 806 -17.43 -24.96 -14.07
CA ALA A 806 -17.24 -25.27 -12.65
C ALA A 806 -16.06 -26.22 -12.36
N ALA A 807 -15.44 -26.79 -13.38
CA ALA A 807 -14.34 -27.73 -13.21
C ALA A 807 -13.04 -27.04 -12.75
N ASN A 808 -12.23 -27.76 -11.96
CA ASN A 808 -10.93 -27.26 -11.53
C ASN A 808 -10.01 -26.87 -12.69
N GLU A 809 -10.08 -27.56 -13.81
CA GLU A 809 -9.26 -27.24 -15.00
C GLU A 809 -9.57 -25.85 -15.57
N PHE A 810 -10.77 -25.35 -15.38
CA PHE A 810 -11.15 -23.98 -15.79
C PHE A 810 -10.49 -22.93 -14.91
N ILE A 811 -10.51 -23.13 -13.59
CA ILE A 811 -10.11 -22.13 -12.60
C ILE A 811 -8.66 -22.26 -12.11
N TYR A 812 -7.92 -23.29 -12.56
CA TYR A 812 -6.50 -23.47 -12.22
C TYR A 812 -5.60 -23.38 -13.44
N THR A 813 -4.38 -22.85 -13.23
CA THR A 813 -3.27 -22.88 -14.20
C THR A 813 -2.17 -23.84 -13.72
N ARG A 814 -1.50 -24.49 -14.68
CA ARG A 814 -0.45 -25.48 -14.41
C ARG A 814 0.88 -25.03 -14.97
#